data_7a0e113fb8cc2a3db5b9164909c309f0
#
_entry.id   7a0e113fb8cc2a3db5b9164909c309f0
#
_cell.length_a   1.000
_cell.length_b   1.000
_cell.length_c   1.000
_cell.angle_alpha   90.00
_cell.angle_beta   90.00
_cell.angle_gamma   90.00
#
_symmetry.space_group_name_H-M   'P 1'
#
loop_
_entity.id
_entity.type
_entity.pdbx_description
1 polymer ?
#
loop_
_entity_poly.entity_id
_entity_poly.type
_entity_poly.pdbx_seq_one_letter_code
_entity_poly.pdbx_strand_id
1 'polypeptide(L)'
;MTKFFSRKKAAILALAVPVAMGLPVQVLAQDGEIEEVIITGTRVADRSAADSPVPVDVISGSEFRDNASTDIQEMLRTSVPSYDVNAQPISDAATIVRPANLRGLSPDNTLVLVNGKRRHRGSVISFLGGGISDGAQGVDLSAIPSLALKQVEVLRDGASSQYGSDAIAGVMNFLLRDDAEGLEVVTRYGETFEGDGTNYMVSANLGMPLGDNGFLNITGEVRDVEGTVRAAPRADITYQLANGYNAVSDFRTINSYTSEATQYWGTPDVDDDVKLFFNSAIELNDSAELYAFGNHAERTVTGGFFYRNVVGGAANAADAFLTDSGGLNSNGQRGGVYRGPVVDALGMTVNPTLSGDARNAADVVALNAGTGFRSVLVGDMTGLAGSNNCVNGIPLGGDGGVTPDAGILAAVTADAGCFSFIETIPTGFVPRFGGDNEDTAIAVGVRGDVDLMGGLAYDLSAQTGSNKTTYFIRNTINASLGANTPRDFTPGGYEQTETVINANFVKSVDAGFASDLNVAFGAEYREEEFDLTAGDPASYQLGPLAEVGFSSSSNGFGGFPRDTTASQDSTAFYIDLEADVTDELTLQAAVRYEDFNLFGSTTNYKLAGIYRVSDSLRVRFARSTGFHAPTSGQASITNVTTQNVNGVLSDQGTLPLTSAAGQLAADFVESESGVRPSLGTEDADNYSFGIAVDVDAFSFTLDYYNIKVTDRIALGSNVDFKSALQYADTANGTYNSVGEALTALDANGTIDRQEFLGLDDLKQFRFFTNSFGTNTQGLDLVGSVDLDAMGGMSTLTFAFNYNETKVPGQYVGGGFLQIGEGRRSALEDQLPNIKGNIAWSHTAGNLRTLIRANYYGPWRSTSNGYNADATTMIDLQLAYQVNENLEVVVGADNLFDEYPDKNPGRGGSGQLYPEDSPFGFNGGSWYLQGRYSF
;
A
#
# COMPACT_ATOMS: atom_id res chain seq x y z
N MET A 1 9.97 -28.92 -5.04
CA MET A 1 9.02 -29.81 -4.34
C MET A 1 9.31 -30.01 -2.85
N THR A 2 10.51 -29.76 -2.35
CA THR A 2 10.89 -30.02 -0.94
C THR A 2 10.64 -28.84 0.01
N LYS A 3 10.29 -27.63 -0.47
CA LYS A 3 9.86 -26.48 0.34
C LYS A 3 8.36 -26.45 0.64
N PHE A 4 7.59 -27.39 0.10
CA PHE A 4 6.13 -27.34 0.02
C PHE A 4 5.36 -27.53 1.35
N PHE A 5 6.01 -28.03 2.39
CA PHE A 5 5.33 -28.30 3.66
C PHE A 5 6.14 -27.79 4.85
N SER A 6 5.93 -26.53 5.22
CA SER A 6 6.20 -26.12 6.59
C SER A 6 5.20 -26.81 7.53
N ARG A 7 5.57 -27.04 8.79
CA ARG A 7 4.69 -27.70 9.78
C ARG A 7 3.35 -26.98 9.97
N LYS A 8 3.27 -25.68 9.70
CA LYS A 8 2.05 -24.87 9.78
C LYS A 8 1.09 -25.17 8.62
N LYS A 9 1.61 -25.29 7.39
CA LYS A 9 0.82 -25.64 6.19
C LYS A 9 0.17 -27.03 6.29
N ALA A 10 0.86 -27.99 6.89
CA ALA A 10 0.35 -29.35 7.11
C ALA A 10 -0.81 -29.43 8.13
N ALA A 11 -0.89 -28.50 9.09
CA ALA A 11 -1.92 -28.50 10.13
C ALA A 11 -3.29 -28.04 9.58
N ILE A 12 -3.32 -27.09 8.65
CA ILE A 12 -4.58 -26.59 8.04
C ILE A 12 -5.12 -27.60 7.01
N LEU A 13 -4.25 -28.21 6.20
CA LEU A 13 -4.66 -29.32 5.34
C LEU A 13 -5.15 -30.54 6.16
N ALA A 14 -4.61 -30.79 7.34
CA ALA A 14 -5.02 -31.88 8.21
C ALA A 14 -6.39 -31.65 8.89
N LEU A 15 -6.83 -30.40 9.04
CA LEU A 15 -8.17 -30.07 9.53
C LEU A 15 -9.27 -30.24 8.45
N ALA A 16 -8.92 -30.08 7.18
CA ALA A 16 -9.87 -30.23 6.06
C ALA A 16 -10.05 -31.69 5.58
N VAL A 17 -9.08 -32.58 5.79
CA VAL A 17 -9.07 -33.94 5.23
C VAL A 17 -9.90 -34.97 6.03
N PRO A 18 -10.04 -34.97 7.37
CA PRO A 18 -10.76 -36.02 8.07
C PRO A 18 -12.28 -35.98 7.94
N VAL A 19 -12.87 -34.86 7.55
CA VAL A 19 -14.34 -34.70 7.47
C VAL A 19 -14.91 -35.24 6.15
N ALA A 20 -14.09 -35.28 5.09
CA ALA A 20 -14.54 -35.67 3.74
C ALA A 20 -14.82 -37.17 3.53
N MET A 21 -14.57 -38.04 4.53
CA MET A 21 -14.66 -39.51 4.32
C MET A 21 -15.92 -40.19 4.88
N GLY A 22 -16.99 -39.48 5.21
CA GLY A 22 -18.04 -40.14 5.98
C GLY A 22 -19.50 -39.93 5.72
N LEU A 23 -19.97 -39.08 4.81
CA LEU A 23 -21.42 -38.87 4.64
C LEU A 23 -21.85 -38.79 3.17
N PRO A 24 -22.82 -39.56 2.72
CA PRO A 24 -23.48 -39.37 1.45
C PRO A 24 -24.57 -38.30 1.62
N VAL A 25 -24.34 -37.09 1.13
CA VAL A 25 -25.36 -36.04 1.05
C VAL A 25 -25.84 -35.94 -0.38
N GLN A 26 -27.16 -36.01 -0.60
CA GLN A 26 -27.78 -35.69 -1.86
C GLN A 26 -27.95 -34.17 -1.94
N VAL A 27 -27.19 -33.52 -2.81
CA VAL A 27 -27.35 -32.10 -3.10
C VAL A 27 -28.37 -31.95 -4.25
N LEU A 28 -29.46 -31.24 -3.99
CA LEU A 28 -30.31 -30.67 -5.01
C LEU A 28 -29.73 -29.29 -5.33
N ALA A 29 -29.15 -29.15 -6.52
CA ALA A 29 -28.81 -27.84 -7.04
C ALA A 29 -30.10 -27.03 -7.23
N GLN A 30 -30.23 -25.95 -6.51
CA GLN A 30 -31.30 -24.98 -6.67
C GLN A 30 -30.67 -23.73 -7.32
N ASP A 31 -30.75 -23.66 -8.66
CA ASP A 31 -30.57 -22.42 -9.40
C ASP A 31 -31.76 -21.50 -9.07
N GLY A 32 -31.63 -20.70 -8.01
CA GLY A 32 -32.52 -19.57 -7.78
C GLY A 32 -31.82 -18.33 -8.31
N GLU A 33 -32.50 -17.54 -9.13
CA GLU A 33 -32.10 -16.14 -9.38
C GLU A 33 -31.88 -15.49 -8.02
N ILE A 34 -30.63 -15.13 -7.73
CA ILE A 34 -30.28 -14.35 -6.52
C ILE A 34 -30.80 -12.94 -6.80
N GLU A 35 -31.92 -12.57 -6.21
CA GLU A 35 -32.30 -11.16 -6.10
C GLU A 35 -31.11 -10.47 -5.42
N GLU A 36 -30.49 -9.48 -6.08
CA GLU A 36 -29.32 -8.74 -5.57
C GLU A 36 -29.75 -7.84 -4.40
N VAL A 37 -30.04 -8.44 -3.26
CA VAL A 37 -30.36 -7.72 -2.03
C VAL A 37 -29.11 -7.14 -1.45
N ILE A 38 -29.09 -5.81 -1.24
CA ILE A 38 -27.97 -5.09 -0.65
C ILE A 38 -28.23 -4.82 0.85
N ILE A 39 -27.14 -4.73 1.61
CA ILE A 39 -27.14 -4.27 3.00
C ILE A 39 -26.33 -2.99 3.21
N THR A 40 -25.62 -2.53 2.18
CA THR A 40 -24.77 -1.33 2.23
C THR A 40 -25.50 -0.12 1.63
N GLY A 41 -25.47 1.02 2.36
CA GLY A 41 -26.09 2.26 1.92
C GLY A 41 -27.58 2.44 2.32
N THR A 42 -28.22 1.41 2.82
CA THR A 42 -29.59 1.43 3.34
C THR A 42 -29.69 0.70 4.70
N ARG A 43 -30.74 0.99 5.46
CA ARG A 43 -31.12 0.25 6.67
C ARG A 43 -32.51 -0.41 6.52
N VAL A 44 -33.05 -0.35 5.30
CA VAL A 44 -34.30 -1.03 4.94
C VAL A 44 -33.96 -2.43 4.48
N ALA A 45 -34.60 -3.43 5.04
CA ALA A 45 -34.42 -4.82 4.64
C ALA A 45 -34.89 -5.04 3.18
N ASP A 46 -34.27 -5.99 2.50
CA ASP A 46 -34.64 -6.48 1.15
C ASP A 46 -34.65 -5.41 0.04
N ARG A 47 -33.86 -4.34 0.17
CA ARG A 47 -33.68 -3.33 -0.88
C ARG A 47 -32.73 -3.86 -1.96
N SER A 48 -33.15 -3.75 -3.24
CA SER A 48 -32.27 -4.10 -4.35
C SER A 48 -31.25 -2.99 -4.68
N ALA A 49 -30.15 -3.35 -5.35
CA ALA A 49 -29.14 -2.38 -5.81
C ALA A 49 -29.74 -1.34 -6.77
N ALA A 50 -30.69 -1.74 -7.61
CA ALA A 50 -31.37 -0.86 -8.55
C ALA A 50 -32.32 0.14 -7.87
N ASP A 51 -32.91 -0.22 -6.73
CA ASP A 51 -33.83 0.63 -5.96
C ASP A 51 -33.11 1.42 -4.85
N SER A 52 -31.78 1.33 -4.77
CA SER A 52 -30.99 2.10 -3.82
C SER A 52 -30.93 3.58 -4.21
N PRO A 53 -31.14 4.50 -3.24
CA PRO A 53 -30.98 5.95 -3.49
C PRO A 53 -29.54 6.36 -3.84
N VAL A 54 -28.56 5.45 -3.66
CA VAL A 54 -27.14 5.64 -3.91
C VAL A 54 -26.59 4.48 -4.76
N PRO A 55 -25.53 4.69 -5.59
CA PRO A 55 -24.97 3.64 -6.41
C PRO A 55 -24.25 2.57 -5.58
N VAL A 56 -24.69 1.32 -5.71
CA VAL A 56 -24.04 0.15 -5.07
C VAL A 56 -23.83 -0.90 -6.17
N ASP A 57 -22.58 -1.34 -6.34
CA ASP A 57 -22.25 -2.48 -7.17
C ASP A 57 -22.21 -3.74 -6.30
N VAL A 58 -22.79 -4.82 -6.79
CA VAL A 58 -22.75 -6.13 -6.13
C VAL A 58 -21.92 -7.05 -7.01
N ILE A 59 -20.85 -7.59 -6.47
CA ILE A 59 -19.96 -8.54 -7.13
C ILE A 59 -20.13 -9.88 -6.41
N SER A 60 -20.67 -10.88 -7.10
CA SER A 60 -20.88 -12.18 -6.50
C SER A 60 -19.57 -12.90 -6.20
N GLY A 61 -19.56 -13.78 -5.19
CA GLY A 61 -18.39 -14.61 -4.88
C GLY A 61 -17.99 -15.52 -6.05
N SER A 62 -18.92 -15.91 -6.91
CA SER A 62 -18.63 -16.66 -8.14
C SER A 62 -17.86 -15.81 -9.15
N GLU A 63 -18.26 -14.57 -9.37
CA GLU A 63 -17.55 -13.63 -10.25
C GLU A 63 -16.11 -13.37 -9.75
N PHE A 64 -15.91 -13.25 -8.43
CA PHE A 64 -14.58 -13.18 -7.84
C PHE A 64 -13.74 -14.43 -8.15
N ARG A 65 -14.31 -15.62 -7.98
CA ARG A 65 -13.61 -16.89 -8.25
C ARG A 65 -13.29 -17.10 -9.72
N ASP A 66 -14.02 -16.45 -10.62
CA ASP A 66 -13.79 -16.48 -12.07
C ASP A 66 -12.71 -15.50 -12.54
N ASN A 67 -12.10 -14.77 -11.61
CA ASN A 67 -10.99 -13.90 -11.92
C ASN A 67 -9.67 -14.66 -12.12
N ALA A 68 -8.82 -14.12 -12.98
CA ALA A 68 -7.52 -14.73 -13.32
C ALA A 68 -6.50 -14.69 -12.18
N SER A 69 -6.69 -13.86 -11.16
CA SER A 69 -5.76 -13.68 -10.04
C SER A 69 -6.08 -14.58 -8.83
N THR A 70 -5.07 -14.83 -7.99
CA THR A 70 -5.21 -15.35 -6.62
C THR A 70 -5.20 -14.24 -5.58
N ASP A 71 -5.07 -13.00 -5.98
CA ASP A 71 -4.96 -11.82 -5.14
C ASP A 71 -6.24 -11.00 -5.20
N ILE A 72 -6.87 -10.77 -4.05
CA ILE A 72 -8.17 -10.09 -3.97
C ILE A 72 -8.11 -8.64 -4.49
N GLN A 73 -6.98 -7.96 -4.32
CA GLN A 73 -6.84 -6.58 -4.80
C GLN A 73 -6.78 -6.52 -6.33
N GLU A 74 -6.13 -7.50 -6.97
CA GLU A 74 -6.12 -7.63 -8.42
C GLU A 74 -7.50 -8.00 -8.97
N MET A 75 -8.25 -8.85 -8.24
CA MET A 75 -9.63 -9.17 -8.59
C MET A 75 -10.51 -7.92 -8.53
N LEU A 76 -10.40 -7.10 -7.48
CA LEU A 76 -11.12 -5.84 -7.34
C LEU A 76 -10.72 -4.84 -8.45
N ARG A 77 -9.43 -4.71 -8.77
CA ARG A 77 -8.95 -3.83 -9.86
C ARG A 77 -9.60 -4.17 -11.20
N THR A 78 -9.92 -5.44 -11.42
CA THR A 78 -10.52 -5.92 -12.66
C THR A 78 -12.05 -5.79 -12.64
N SER A 79 -12.70 -6.03 -11.48
CA SER A 79 -14.16 -5.98 -11.35
C SER A 79 -14.70 -4.57 -11.10
N VAL A 80 -13.91 -3.69 -10.44
CA VAL A 80 -14.30 -2.32 -10.07
C VAL A 80 -13.41 -1.32 -10.79
N PRO A 81 -13.83 -0.70 -11.91
CA PRO A 81 -12.98 0.20 -12.69
C PRO A 81 -12.49 1.45 -11.93
N SER A 82 -13.23 1.90 -10.94
CA SER A 82 -12.83 3.01 -10.08
C SER A 82 -11.83 2.62 -8.97
N TYR A 83 -11.46 1.34 -8.85
CA TYR A 83 -10.50 0.82 -7.89
C TYR A 83 -9.14 0.63 -8.55
N ASP A 84 -8.08 1.12 -7.92
CA ASP A 84 -6.71 1.03 -8.40
C ASP A 84 -5.76 0.53 -7.33
N VAL A 85 -4.84 -0.35 -7.71
CA VAL A 85 -3.75 -0.84 -6.88
C VAL A 85 -2.49 -1.02 -7.73
N ASN A 86 -1.35 -0.54 -7.24
CA ASN A 86 -0.07 -0.65 -7.90
C ASN A 86 0.72 -1.85 -7.35
N ALA A 87 1.63 -2.38 -8.18
CA ALA A 87 2.44 -3.55 -7.79
C ALA A 87 3.49 -3.26 -6.72
N GLN A 88 3.92 -2.01 -6.55
CA GLN A 88 4.86 -1.54 -5.51
C GLN A 88 6.15 -2.38 -5.39
N PRO A 89 7.00 -2.49 -6.44
CA PRO A 89 8.13 -3.43 -6.48
C PRO A 89 9.28 -3.07 -5.54
N ILE A 90 9.54 -1.77 -5.33
CA ILE A 90 10.52 -1.22 -4.39
C ILE A 90 9.91 0.01 -3.73
N SER A 91 9.16 -0.17 -2.68
CA SER A 91 8.41 0.90 -2.01
C SER A 91 8.40 0.74 -0.49
N ASP A 92 9.47 0.18 0.06
CA ASP A 92 9.58 -0.12 1.49
C ASP A 92 8.33 -0.86 1.98
N ALA A 93 7.72 -0.41 3.07
CA ALA A 93 6.57 -1.04 3.68
C ALA A 93 5.33 -1.14 2.75
N ALA A 94 5.16 -0.22 1.77
CA ALA A 94 4.05 -0.29 0.81
C ALA A 94 4.11 -1.53 -0.11
N THR A 95 5.28 -2.14 -0.30
CA THR A 95 5.44 -3.42 -1.00
C THR A 95 4.71 -4.57 -0.29
N ILE A 96 4.56 -4.50 1.03
CA ILE A 96 3.97 -5.56 1.86
C ILE A 96 2.45 -5.58 1.76
N VAL A 97 1.78 -4.41 1.78
CA VAL A 97 0.30 -4.30 1.81
C VAL A 97 -0.32 -3.70 0.54
N ARG A 98 0.47 -3.06 -0.32
CA ARG A 98 0.01 -2.45 -1.57
C ARG A 98 -1.25 -1.58 -1.39
N PRO A 99 -1.10 -0.32 -0.92
CA PRO A 99 -2.24 0.57 -0.69
C PRO A 99 -3.08 0.75 -1.95
N ALA A 100 -4.39 0.67 -1.80
CA ALA A 100 -5.36 0.74 -2.88
C ALA A 100 -6.13 2.06 -2.85
N ASN A 101 -6.60 2.50 -4.02
CA ASN A 101 -7.32 3.75 -4.20
C ASN A 101 -8.71 3.49 -4.79
N LEU A 102 -9.74 4.12 -4.25
CA LEU A 102 -11.06 4.18 -4.87
C LEU A 102 -11.26 5.61 -5.42
N ARG A 103 -11.65 5.72 -6.70
CA ARG A 103 -11.85 7.02 -7.38
C ARG A 103 -10.64 7.94 -7.31
N GLY A 104 -9.41 7.39 -7.26
CA GLY A 104 -8.17 8.17 -7.17
C GLY A 104 -7.99 8.94 -5.86
N LEU A 105 -8.77 8.63 -4.81
CA LEU A 105 -8.60 9.17 -3.47
C LEU A 105 -7.65 8.31 -2.64
N SER A 106 -7.19 8.83 -1.50
CA SER A 106 -6.33 8.08 -0.58
C SER A 106 -7.00 6.80 -0.09
N PRO A 107 -6.26 5.71 0.16
CA PRO A 107 -6.79 4.52 0.84
C PRO A 107 -7.54 4.82 2.14
N ASP A 108 -7.12 5.84 2.87
CA ASP A 108 -7.76 6.30 4.11
C ASP A 108 -9.19 6.85 3.90
N ASN A 109 -9.55 7.19 2.66
CA ASN A 109 -10.86 7.71 2.31
C ASN A 109 -11.87 6.63 1.89
N THR A 110 -11.50 5.35 1.96
CA THR A 110 -12.37 4.22 1.64
C THR A 110 -12.60 3.36 2.87
N LEU A 111 -13.84 3.27 3.33
CA LEU A 111 -14.19 2.42 4.46
C LEU A 111 -14.34 0.96 4.01
N VAL A 112 -13.71 0.05 4.74
CA VAL A 112 -13.85 -1.39 4.52
C VAL A 112 -14.67 -2.01 5.66
N LEU A 113 -15.65 -2.83 5.28
CA LEU A 113 -16.49 -3.60 6.20
C LEU A 113 -16.37 -5.10 5.91
N VAL A 114 -16.58 -5.92 6.93
CA VAL A 114 -16.83 -7.37 6.82
C VAL A 114 -18.14 -7.66 7.52
N ASN A 115 -19.09 -8.27 6.81
CA ASN A 115 -20.47 -8.48 7.31
C ASN A 115 -21.11 -7.21 7.91
N GLY A 116 -20.85 -6.04 7.29
CA GLY A 116 -21.37 -4.75 7.75
C GLY A 116 -20.68 -4.16 8.99
N LYS A 117 -19.62 -4.79 9.50
CA LYS A 117 -18.82 -4.27 10.64
C LYS A 117 -17.48 -3.74 10.14
N ARG A 118 -17.02 -2.62 10.70
CA ARG A 118 -15.76 -1.96 10.32
C ARG A 118 -14.58 -2.91 10.43
N ARG A 119 -13.78 -3.02 9.37
CA ARG A 119 -12.52 -3.75 9.38
C ARG A 119 -11.43 -2.86 9.97
N HIS A 120 -10.58 -3.41 10.84
CA HIS A 120 -9.42 -2.71 11.36
C HIS A 120 -8.42 -2.35 10.24
N ARG A 121 -7.64 -1.29 10.45
CA ARG A 121 -6.61 -0.84 9.51
C ARG A 121 -5.40 -1.78 9.51
N GLY A 122 -4.63 -1.71 8.43
CA GLY A 122 -3.29 -2.27 8.38
C GLY A 122 -2.31 -1.49 9.27
N SER A 123 -1.26 -2.16 9.71
CA SER A 123 -0.17 -1.53 10.48
C SER A 123 0.74 -0.65 9.63
N VAL A 124 0.77 -0.87 8.32
CA VAL A 124 1.69 -0.21 7.41
C VAL A 124 1.21 1.17 7.00
N ILE A 125 2.08 2.17 7.19
CA ILE A 125 1.94 3.52 6.64
C ILE A 125 2.83 3.64 5.40
N SER A 126 2.29 4.16 4.31
CA SER A 126 2.98 4.25 3.02
C SER A 126 3.85 5.51 2.94
N PHE A 127 5.18 5.39 3.07
CA PHE A 127 6.10 6.52 3.03
C PHE A 127 6.78 6.76 1.68
N LEU A 128 6.94 5.72 0.88
CA LEU A 128 7.63 5.77 -0.42
C LEU A 128 6.83 5.05 -1.50
N GLY A 129 7.02 5.46 -2.74
CA GLY A 129 6.44 4.81 -3.92
C GLY A 129 4.92 4.86 -4.01
N GLY A 130 4.25 5.45 -3.01
CA GLY A 130 2.80 5.47 -2.91
C GLY A 130 2.10 6.40 -3.90
N GLY A 131 2.78 7.41 -4.41
CA GLY A 131 2.17 8.42 -5.26
C GLY A 131 0.93 9.06 -4.64
N ILE A 132 -0.25 8.64 -5.07
CA ILE A 132 -1.55 9.06 -4.52
C ILE A 132 -1.72 8.60 -3.06
N SER A 133 -1.18 7.44 -2.73
CA SER A 133 -1.31 6.79 -1.41
C SER A 133 -0.22 7.19 -0.41
N ASP A 134 0.63 8.17 -0.74
CA ASP A 134 1.75 8.60 0.10
C ASP A 134 1.27 9.16 1.45
N GLY A 135 1.66 8.53 2.54
CA GLY A 135 1.22 8.82 3.90
C GLY A 135 -0.03 8.06 4.36
N ALA A 136 -0.67 7.28 3.49
CA ALA A 136 -1.90 6.56 3.84
C ALA A 136 -1.64 5.33 4.73
N GLN A 137 -2.63 5.02 5.58
CA GLN A 137 -2.72 3.82 6.41
C GLN A 137 -4.04 3.09 6.12
N GLY A 138 -4.11 2.41 4.97
CA GLY A 138 -5.31 1.69 4.55
C GLY A 138 -5.48 0.31 5.21
N VAL A 139 -6.59 -0.35 4.90
CA VAL A 139 -6.87 -1.73 5.33
C VAL A 139 -6.05 -2.73 4.51
N ASP A 140 -5.54 -3.77 5.14
CA ASP A 140 -4.88 -4.89 4.45
C ASP A 140 -5.93 -5.89 3.92
N LEU A 141 -6.28 -5.75 2.64
CA LEU A 141 -7.23 -6.65 1.99
C LEU A 141 -6.63 -8.02 1.67
N SER A 142 -5.31 -8.14 1.61
CA SER A 142 -4.65 -9.41 1.25
C SER A 142 -4.86 -10.52 2.27
N ALA A 143 -5.30 -10.18 3.48
CA ALA A 143 -5.66 -11.15 4.52
C ALA A 143 -6.97 -11.90 4.23
N ILE A 144 -7.82 -11.42 3.29
CA ILE A 144 -9.16 -11.97 3.02
C ILE A 144 -9.07 -12.99 1.88
N PRO A 145 -9.40 -14.29 2.08
CA PRO A 145 -9.47 -15.28 1.00
C PRO A 145 -10.75 -15.11 0.18
N SER A 146 -10.64 -15.12 -1.15
CA SER A 146 -11.79 -14.92 -2.03
C SER A 146 -12.87 -16.02 -1.87
N LEU A 147 -12.47 -17.25 -1.49
CA LEU A 147 -13.40 -18.37 -1.29
C LEU A 147 -14.27 -18.19 -0.04
N ALA A 148 -13.89 -17.30 0.92
CA ALA A 148 -14.73 -16.98 2.08
C ALA A 148 -15.89 -16.04 1.74
N LEU A 149 -15.89 -15.44 0.53
CA LEU A 149 -16.84 -14.39 0.16
C LEU A 149 -18.09 -14.96 -0.52
N LYS A 150 -19.24 -14.52 -0.03
CA LYS A 150 -20.55 -14.68 -0.68
C LYS A 150 -20.72 -13.61 -1.77
N GLN A 151 -20.43 -12.36 -1.42
CA GLN A 151 -20.45 -11.21 -2.33
C GLN A 151 -19.60 -10.05 -1.76
N VAL A 152 -19.28 -9.09 -2.62
CA VAL A 152 -18.70 -7.80 -2.23
C VAL A 152 -19.63 -6.70 -2.72
N GLU A 153 -20.01 -5.81 -1.82
CA GLU A 153 -20.79 -4.61 -2.13
C GLU A 153 -19.86 -3.40 -2.14
N VAL A 154 -19.90 -2.63 -3.23
CA VAL A 154 -19.13 -1.39 -3.38
C VAL A 154 -20.08 -0.22 -3.47
N LEU A 155 -20.28 0.48 -2.36
CA LEU A 155 -21.04 1.72 -2.31
C LEU A 155 -20.16 2.85 -2.85
N ARG A 156 -20.52 3.38 -3.99
CA ARG A 156 -19.80 4.45 -4.69
C ARG A 156 -20.40 5.82 -4.39
N ASP A 157 -20.53 6.16 -3.09
CA ASP A 157 -21.00 7.46 -2.62
C ASP A 157 -20.44 7.75 -1.21
N GLY A 158 -20.39 9.04 -0.84
CA GLY A 158 -20.02 9.41 0.53
C GLY A 158 -21.05 8.90 1.54
N ALA A 159 -20.57 8.25 2.60
CA ALA A 159 -21.41 7.57 3.56
C ALA A 159 -20.96 7.77 5.04
N SER A 160 -20.19 8.83 5.32
CA SER A 160 -19.71 9.11 6.68
C SER A 160 -20.82 9.36 7.68
N SER A 161 -21.97 9.86 7.25
CA SER A 161 -23.15 10.02 8.12
C SER A 161 -23.80 8.69 8.54
N GLN A 162 -23.54 7.60 7.82
CA GLN A 162 -24.08 6.27 8.11
C GLN A 162 -23.07 5.37 8.82
N TYR A 163 -21.77 5.47 8.43
CA TYR A 163 -20.71 4.54 8.84
C TYR A 163 -19.55 5.20 9.59
N GLY A 164 -19.51 6.54 9.69
CA GLY A 164 -18.46 7.27 10.39
C GLY A 164 -17.29 7.68 9.48
N SER A 165 -16.16 7.98 10.09
CA SER A 165 -14.94 8.41 9.39
C SER A 165 -14.54 7.45 8.27
N ASP A 166 -13.77 7.96 7.29
CA ASP A 166 -13.16 7.21 6.20
C ASP A 166 -14.09 6.91 5.00
N ALA A 167 -15.41 6.97 5.16
CA ALA A 167 -16.37 6.72 4.09
C ALA A 167 -16.56 7.95 3.18
N ILE A 168 -15.47 8.50 2.63
CA ILE A 168 -15.45 9.68 1.73
C ILE A 168 -15.60 9.26 0.27
N ALA A 169 -14.72 8.36 -0.20
CA ALA A 169 -14.73 7.84 -1.57
C ALA A 169 -15.85 6.82 -1.78
N GLY A 170 -16.14 6.05 -0.74
CA GLY A 170 -17.12 4.99 -0.72
C GLY A 170 -16.92 4.01 0.42
N VAL A 171 -17.69 2.91 0.35
CA VAL A 171 -17.63 1.80 1.31
C VAL A 171 -17.50 0.50 0.53
N MET A 172 -16.60 -0.39 0.96
CA MET A 172 -16.47 -1.75 0.45
C MET A 172 -16.87 -2.73 1.55
N ASN A 173 -17.92 -3.50 1.34
CA ASN A 173 -18.43 -4.46 2.31
C ASN A 173 -18.26 -5.89 1.80
N PHE A 174 -17.44 -6.66 2.49
CA PHE A 174 -17.14 -8.06 2.20
C PHE A 174 -18.08 -8.95 3.00
N LEU A 175 -19.07 -9.54 2.33
CA LEU A 175 -20.02 -10.46 2.95
C LEU A 175 -19.47 -11.88 2.90
N LEU A 176 -19.37 -12.51 4.07
CA LEU A 176 -18.85 -13.86 4.22
C LEU A 176 -19.93 -14.89 3.87
N ARG A 177 -19.48 -16.05 3.41
CA ARG A 177 -20.36 -17.20 3.16
C ARG A 177 -21.06 -17.64 4.44
N ASP A 178 -22.32 -18.04 4.29
CA ASP A 178 -23.23 -18.46 5.35
C ASP A 178 -23.84 -19.85 5.08
N ASP A 179 -23.25 -20.60 4.14
CA ASP A 179 -23.71 -21.95 3.83
C ASP A 179 -23.62 -22.86 5.06
N ALA A 180 -24.72 -23.52 5.39
CA ALA A 180 -24.80 -24.50 6.51
C ALA A 180 -24.40 -25.93 6.12
N GLU A 181 -24.14 -26.19 4.85
CA GLU A 181 -23.75 -27.51 4.32
C GLU A 181 -22.81 -27.33 3.11
N GLY A 182 -22.05 -28.37 2.80
CA GLY A 182 -21.22 -28.44 1.61
C GLY A 182 -19.75 -28.21 1.88
N LEU A 183 -18.94 -28.73 0.96
CA LEU A 183 -17.48 -28.56 0.92
C LEU A 183 -17.08 -28.11 -0.48
N GLU A 184 -16.37 -27.03 -0.59
CA GLU A 184 -15.74 -26.58 -1.83
C GLU A 184 -14.22 -26.54 -1.65
N VAL A 185 -13.48 -27.12 -2.59
CA VAL A 185 -12.01 -27.09 -2.62
C VAL A 185 -11.55 -26.54 -3.96
N VAL A 186 -10.72 -25.52 -3.92
CA VAL A 186 -10.13 -24.89 -5.10
C VAL A 186 -8.61 -25.06 -5.05
N THR A 187 -8.05 -25.56 -6.14
CA THR A 187 -6.59 -25.65 -6.33
C THR A 187 -6.21 -24.89 -7.57
N ARG A 188 -5.16 -24.08 -7.50
CA ARG A 188 -4.69 -23.29 -8.64
C ARG A 188 -3.17 -23.31 -8.72
N TYR A 189 -2.68 -23.38 -9.96
CA TYR A 189 -1.29 -23.21 -10.34
C TYR A 189 -1.20 -22.26 -11.52
N GLY A 190 -0.27 -21.33 -11.51
CA GLY A 190 -0.03 -20.41 -12.62
C GLY A 190 1.39 -19.90 -12.66
N GLU A 191 1.75 -19.28 -13.79
CA GLU A 191 3.08 -18.73 -14.01
C GLU A 191 3.03 -17.66 -15.12
N THR A 192 3.94 -16.70 -15.17
CA THR A 192 4.02 -15.72 -16.25
C THR A 192 4.50 -16.37 -17.56
N PHE A 193 4.25 -15.73 -18.70
CA PHE A 193 4.77 -16.23 -19.99
C PHE A 193 6.31 -16.17 -20.08
N GLU A 194 6.96 -15.38 -19.23
CA GLU A 194 8.41 -15.34 -19.08
C GLU A 194 8.97 -16.56 -18.30
N GLY A 195 8.10 -17.38 -17.68
CA GLY A 195 8.47 -18.58 -16.93
C GLY A 195 9.01 -18.31 -15.53
N ASP A 196 8.57 -17.20 -14.92
CA ASP A 196 8.78 -16.82 -13.52
C ASP A 196 7.44 -16.47 -12.86
N GLY A 197 7.45 -16.01 -11.62
CA GLY A 197 6.22 -15.62 -10.93
C GLY A 197 5.29 -16.81 -10.69
N THR A 198 5.85 -18.01 -10.50
CA THR A 198 5.08 -19.21 -10.16
C THR A 198 4.20 -18.92 -8.96
N ASN A 199 2.90 -19.20 -9.08
CA ASN A 199 1.96 -19.09 -7.97
C ASN A 199 1.15 -20.37 -7.85
N TYR A 200 0.89 -20.78 -6.62
CA TYR A 200 -0.03 -21.85 -6.33
C TYR A 200 -0.85 -21.54 -5.09
N MET A 201 -2.09 -22.03 -5.11
CA MET A 201 -3.06 -21.82 -4.05
C MET A 201 -3.85 -23.09 -3.84
N VAL A 202 -4.13 -23.39 -2.60
CA VAL A 202 -5.15 -24.36 -2.19
C VAL A 202 -6.06 -23.67 -1.19
N SER A 203 -7.34 -23.59 -1.51
CA SER A 203 -8.35 -23.00 -0.66
C SER A 203 -9.50 -24.01 -0.47
N ALA A 204 -10.07 -24.08 0.72
CA ALA A 204 -11.20 -24.92 1.05
C ALA A 204 -12.21 -24.17 1.91
N ASN A 205 -13.48 -24.29 1.57
CA ASN A 205 -14.61 -23.79 2.35
C ASN A 205 -15.51 -24.94 2.77
N LEU A 206 -15.92 -24.95 4.04
CA LEU A 206 -16.77 -25.97 4.64
C LEU A 206 -17.94 -25.31 5.36
N GLY A 207 -19.17 -25.60 4.90
CA GLY A 207 -20.40 -25.29 5.61
C GLY A 207 -20.81 -26.44 6.54
N MET A 208 -21.25 -26.12 7.73
CA MET A 208 -21.77 -27.08 8.72
C MET A 208 -22.99 -26.49 9.44
N PRO A 209 -24.02 -27.30 9.71
CA PRO A 209 -25.16 -26.86 10.52
C PRO A 209 -24.70 -26.68 11.98
N LEU A 210 -25.18 -25.61 12.62
CA LEU A 210 -24.98 -25.34 14.04
C LEU A 210 -26.34 -25.46 14.77
N GLY A 211 -26.64 -26.64 15.31
CA GLY A 211 -27.97 -26.96 15.81
C GLY A 211 -28.98 -27.14 14.68
N ASP A 212 -30.26 -26.80 14.96
CA ASP A 212 -31.36 -26.92 14.00
C ASP A 212 -31.52 -25.63 13.17
N ASN A 213 -31.10 -24.48 13.70
CA ASN A 213 -31.35 -23.15 13.15
C ASN A 213 -30.06 -22.28 13.14
N GLY A 214 -28.96 -22.87 12.78
CA GLY A 214 -27.70 -22.09 12.70
C GLY A 214 -26.72 -22.70 11.73
N PHE A 215 -25.69 -21.96 11.42
CA PHE A 215 -24.59 -22.35 10.55
C PHE A 215 -23.22 -22.00 11.14
N LEU A 216 -22.22 -22.79 10.72
CA LEU A 216 -20.80 -22.50 10.86
C LEU A 216 -20.14 -22.72 9.51
N ASN A 217 -19.59 -21.67 8.93
CA ASN A 217 -18.85 -21.70 7.69
C ASN A 217 -17.38 -21.42 7.97
N ILE A 218 -16.48 -22.26 7.47
CA ILE A 218 -15.02 -22.13 7.70
C ILE A 218 -14.31 -22.16 6.36
N THR A 219 -13.42 -21.19 6.13
CA THR A 219 -12.53 -21.13 4.95
C THR A 219 -11.08 -21.16 5.38
N GLY A 220 -10.30 -22.06 4.79
CA GLY A 220 -8.85 -22.12 4.92
C GLY A 220 -8.17 -21.94 3.57
N GLU A 221 -7.09 -21.15 3.51
CA GLU A 221 -6.30 -20.92 2.28
C GLU A 221 -4.81 -21.01 2.59
N VAL A 222 -4.07 -21.65 1.69
CA VAL A 222 -2.61 -21.65 1.67
C VAL A 222 -2.16 -21.23 0.27
N ARG A 223 -1.28 -20.23 0.20
CA ARG A 223 -0.76 -19.69 -1.05
C ARG A 223 0.74 -19.43 -0.95
N ASP A 224 1.45 -19.62 -2.06
CA ASP A 224 2.82 -19.13 -2.25
C ASP A 224 2.92 -18.48 -3.64
N VAL A 225 3.67 -17.39 -3.73
CA VAL A 225 3.93 -16.65 -4.97
C VAL A 225 5.43 -16.39 -5.07
N GLU A 226 6.06 -16.88 -6.13
CA GLU A 226 7.44 -16.53 -6.47
C GLU A 226 7.47 -15.13 -7.09
N GLY A 227 8.42 -14.31 -6.66
CA GLY A 227 8.60 -12.97 -7.21
C GLY A 227 9.04 -12.99 -8.67
N THR A 228 8.76 -11.90 -9.38
CA THR A 228 9.24 -11.72 -10.76
C THR A 228 10.45 -10.80 -10.81
N VAL A 229 11.22 -10.87 -11.90
CA VAL A 229 12.33 -9.96 -12.15
C VAL A 229 12.15 -9.29 -13.52
N ARG A 230 11.82 -8.01 -13.51
CA ARG A 230 11.68 -7.15 -14.69
C ARG A 230 12.72 -6.02 -14.67
N ALA A 231 13.92 -6.33 -14.18
CA ALA A 231 15.01 -5.37 -14.11
C ALA A 231 15.72 -5.23 -15.46
N ALA A 232 16.24 -4.04 -15.73
CA ALA A 232 17.07 -3.74 -16.90
C ALA A 232 18.56 -3.75 -16.52
N PRO A 233 19.47 -4.03 -17.47
CA PRO A 233 20.89 -3.82 -17.28
C PRO A 233 21.19 -2.36 -16.92
N ARG A 234 21.97 -2.15 -15.86
CA ARG A 234 22.36 -0.80 -15.42
C ARG A 234 23.61 -0.34 -16.17
N ALA A 235 23.60 0.92 -16.57
CA ALA A 235 24.68 1.54 -17.32
C ALA A 235 26.02 1.57 -16.54
N ASP A 236 25.96 1.78 -15.21
CA ASP A 236 27.14 1.77 -14.35
C ASP A 236 27.81 0.39 -14.31
N ILE A 237 27.03 -0.69 -14.24
CA ILE A 237 27.55 -2.06 -14.25
C ILE A 237 28.14 -2.41 -15.61
N THR A 238 27.42 -2.08 -16.69
CA THR A 238 27.91 -2.29 -18.07
C THR A 238 29.22 -1.55 -18.28
N TYR A 239 29.31 -0.31 -17.78
CA TYR A 239 30.55 0.47 -17.85
C TYR A 239 31.70 -0.17 -17.06
N GLN A 240 31.45 -0.64 -15.83
CA GLN A 240 32.46 -1.30 -15.00
C GLN A 240 33.05 -2.54 -15.68
N LEU A 241 32.17 -3.40 -16.21
CA LEU A 241 32.58 -4.61 -16.93
C LEU A 241 33.41 -4.27 -18.18
N ALA A 242 32.97 -3.27 -18.96
CA ALA A 242 33.68 -2.82 -20.17
C ALA A 242 35.08 -2.26 -19.87
N ASN A 243 35.32 -1.75 -18.67
CA ASN A 243 36.57 -1.16 -18.21
C ASN A 243 37.36 -2.06 -17.24
N GLY A 244 37.06 -3.37 -17.22
CA GLY A 244 37.85 -4.38 -16.54
C GLY A 244 37.61 -4.57 -15.05
N TYR A 245 36.57 -3.94 -14.47
CA TYR A 245 36.16 -4.21 -13.09
C TYR A 245 35.25 -5.44 -13.03
N ASN A 246 35.87 -6.63 -12.96
CA ASN A 246 35.18 -7.92 -13.12
C ASN A 246 34.49 -8.41 -11.84
N ALA A 247 34.72 -7.78 -10.67
CA ALA A 247 34.06 -8.17 -9.43
C ALA A 247 32.53 -8.18 -9.56
N VAL A 248 31.96 -7.32 -10.39
CA VAL A 248 30.53 -7.26 -10.65
C VAL A 248 30.00 -8.52 -11.38
N SER A 249 30.84 -9.23 -12.15
CA SER A 249 30.46 -10.53 -12.75
C SER A 249 30.22 -11.59 -11.69
N ASP A 250 31.07 -11.60 -10.65
CA ASP A 250 30.97 -12.55 -9.55
C ASP A 250 29.68 -12.29 -8.75
N PHE A 251 29.27 -11.02 -8.63
CA PHE A 251 28.00 -10.64 -8.00
C PHE A 251 26.81 -11.30 -8.69
N ARG A 252 26.72 -11.28 -10.01
CA ARG A 252 25.64 -11.93 -10.77
C ARG A 252 25.59 -13.42 -10.50
N THR A 253 26.73 -14.08 -10.43
CA THR A 253 26.85 -15.52 -10.17
C THR A 253 26.45 -15.86 -8.74
N ILE A 254 26.92 -15.10 -7.76
CA ILE A 254 26.66 -15.34 -6.34
C ILE A 254 25.17 -15.16 -5.98
N ASN A 255 24.52 -14.17 -6.57
CA ASN A 255 23.13 -13.84 -6.26
C ASN A 255 22.12 -14.55 -7.20
N SER A 256 22.56 -15.51 -8.01
CA SER A 256 21.70 -16.31 -8.90
C SER A 256 20.84 -15.50 -9.87
N TYR A 257 21.29 -14.30 -10.26
CA TYR A 257 20.58 -13.51 -11.26
C TYR A 257 20.66 -14.20 -12.62
N THR A 258 19.52 -14.57 -13.16
CA THR A 258 19.43 -15.27 -14.45
C THR A 258 19.58 -14.35 -15.65
N SER A 259 19.44 -13.03 -15.45
CA SER A 259 19.53 -12.01 -16.49
C SER A 259 20.81 -11.17 -16.37
N GLU A 260 21.03 -10.29 -17.33
CA GLU A 260 22.08 -9.26 -17.28
C GLU A 260 21.82 -8.19 -16.21
N ALA A 261 20.66 -8.23 -15.56
CA ALA A 261 20.28 -7.34 -14.50
C ALA A 261 21.07 -7.63 -13.19
N THR A 262 21.23 -6.61 -12.37
CA THR A 262 21.98 -6.66 -11.10
C THR A 262 21.11 -6.38 -9.89
N GLN A 263 19.80 -6.27 -10.06
CA GLN A 263 18.85 -5.99 -8.96
C GLN A 263 17.57 -6.78 -9.11
N TYR A 264 16.86 -7.00 -8.00
CA TYR A 264 15.50 -7.48 -7.99
C TYR A 264 14.56 -6.29 -8.15
N TRP A 265 13.89 -6.23 -9.27
CA TRP A 265 12.82 -5.29 -9.53
C TRP A 265 11.70 -6.02 -10.26
N GLY A 266 10.58 -6.20 -9.58
CA GLY A 266 9.45 -7.00 -10.01
C GLY A 266 8.44 -7.15 -8.87
N THR A 267 7.47 -8.03 -9.01
CA THR A 267 6.56 -8.36 -7.90
C THR A 267 7.31 -9.09 -6.78
N PRO A 268 6.94 -8.87 -5.51
CA PRO A 268 7.60 -9.51 -4.38
C PRO A 268 7.34 -11.02 -4.33
N ASP A 269 8.23 -11.75 -3.63
CA ASP A 269 7.92 -13.09 -3.14
C ASP A 269 6.87 -12.99 -2.03
N VAL A 270 5.90 -13.92 -2.02
CA VAL A 270 4.95 -14.10 -0.92
C VAL A 270 5.04 -15.55 -0.46
N ASP A 271 5.65 -15.76 0.69
CA ASP A 271 5.86 -17.06 1.29
C ASP A 271 4.95 -17.24 2.52
N ASP A 272 4.67 -18.48 2.87
CA ASP A 272 3.93 -18.85 4.09
C ASP A 272 2.59 -18.12 4.25
N ASP A 273 1.90 -17.77 3.12
CA ASP A 273 0.59 -17.10 3.12
C ASP A 273 -0.49 -18.12 3.51
N VAL A 274 -0.92 -18.03 4.75
CA VAL A 274 -1.90 -18.92 5.37
C VAL A 274 -3.04 -18.10 5.94
N LYS A 275 -4.29 -18.45 5.58
CA LYS A 275 -5.49 -17.72 6.03
C LYS A 275 -6.52 -18.68 6.56
N LEU A 276 -7.16 -18.30 7.65
CA LEU A 276 -8.30 -18.97 8.23
C LEU A 276 -9.40 -17.96 8.51
N PHE A 277 -10.60 -18.21 8.00
CA PHE A 277 -11.80 -17.41 8.24
C PHE A 277 -12.92 -18.29 8.78
N PHE A 278 -13.76 -17.73 9.62
CA PHE A 278 -15.02 -18.36 9.99
C PHE A 278 -16.16 -17.34 10.04
N ASN A 279 -17.38 -17.82 9.76
CA ASN A 279 -18.62 -17.09 9.90
C ASN A 279 -19.67 -18.01 10.50
N SER A 280 -20.41 -17.57 11.51
CA SER A 280 -21.41 -18.39 12.21
C SER A 280 -22.55 -17.55 12.73
N ALA A 281 -23.73 -18.14 12.71
CA ALA A 281 -24.89 -17.62 13.42
C ALA A 281 -25.76 -18.74 13.95
N ILE A 282 -26.48 -18.48 15.03
CA ILE A 282 -27.45 -19.41 15.61
C ILE A 282 -28.63 -18.65 16.20
N GLU A 283 -29.84 -19.03 15.83
CA GLU A 283 -31.06 -18.51 16.45
C GLU A 283 -31.16 -19.02 17.88
N LEU A 284 -31.20 -18.12 18.81
CA LEU A 284 -31.40 -18.46 20.24
C LEU A 284 -32.90 -18.64 20.58
N ASN A 285 -33.72 -17.88 19.90
CA ASN A 285 -35.20 -17.92 19.95
C ASN A 285 -35.75 -17.00 18.83
N ASP A 286 -37.07 -16.91 18.68
CA ASP A 286 -37.78 -16.14 17.64
C ASP A 286 -37.40 -14.63 17.62
N SER A 287 -36.72 -14.12 18.64
CA SER A 287 -36.43 -12.70 18.82
C SER A 287 -34.93 -12.40 18.92
N ALA A 288 -34.06 -13.41 18.83
CA ALA A 288 -32.63 -13.22 19.03
C ALA A 288 -31.80 -14.25 18.27
N GLU A 289 -30.84 -13.77 17.48
CA GLU A 289 -29.78 -14.52 16.83
C GLU A 289 -28.42 -14.09 17.38
N LEU A 290 -27.60 -15.04 17.77
CA LEU A 290 -26.21 -14.82 18.11
C LEU A 290 -25.35 -15.07 16.88
N TYR A 291 -24.46 -14.16 16.53
CA TYR A 291 -23.52 -14.34 15.44
C TYR A 291 -22.08 -14.08 15.90
N ALA A 292 -21.15 -14.72 15.20
CA ALA A 292 -19.72 -14.47 15.34
C ALA A 292 -18.99 -14.75 14.02
N PHE A 293 -18.02 -13.90 13.71
CA PHE A 293 -17.10 -14.13 12.60
C PHE A 293 -15.71 -13.61 12.93
N GLY A 294 -14.70 -14.12 12.23
CA GLY A 294 -13.33 -13.70 12.47
C GLY A 294 -12.33 -14.35 11.53
N ASN A 295 -11.07 -13.96 11.68
CA ASN A 295 -9.97 -14.48 10.90
C ASN A 295 -8.66 -14.52 11.66
N HIS A 296 -7.76 -15.34 11.15
CA HIS A 296 -6.32 -15.29 11.40
C HIS A 296 -5.58 -15.52 10.08
N ALA A 297 -4.62 -14.65 9.75
CA ALA A 297 -3.82 -14.76 8.55
C ALA A 297 -2.35 -14.43 8.88
N GLU A 298 -1.43 -15.18 8.29
CA GLU A 298 0.02 -14.95 8.38
C GLU A 298 0.60 -15.00 6.97
N ARG A 299 1.57 -14.12 6.65
CA ARG A 299 2.36 -14.20 5.42
C ARG A 299 3.71 -13.50 5.57
N THR A 300 4.70 -13.95 4.83
CA THR A 300 6.00 -13.29 4.66
C THR A 300 6.08 -12.69 3.26
N VAL A 301 6.32 -11.39 3.16
CA VAL A 301 6.51 -10.69 1.87
C VAL A 301 7.96 -10.23 1.77
N THR A 302 8.65 -10.58 0.66
CA THR A 302 10.04 -10.17 0.40
C THR A 302 10.13 -9.46 -0.94
N GLY A 303 10.32 -8.14 -0.89
CA GLY A 303 10.48 -7.28 -2.07
C GLY A 303 11.93 -7.22 -2.56
N GLY A 304 12.10 -6.57 -3.70
CA GLY A 304 13.39 -6.21 -4.26
C GLY A 304 13.96 -4.93 -3.67
N PHE A 305 15.14 -4.56 -4.15
CA PHE A 305 15.75 -3.26 -3.84
C PHE A 305 16.75 -2.84 -4.92
N PHE A 306 17.19 -1.58 -4.88
CA PHE A 306 18.21 -1.06 -5.80
C PHE A 306 19.61 -1.59 -5.48
N TYR A 307 20.38 -1.94 -6.51
CA TYR A 307 21.77 -2.32 -6.38
C TYR A 307 22.62 -1.18 -5.80
N ARG A 308 23.45 -1.49 -4.85
CA ARG A 308 24.44 -0.62 -4.22
C ARG A 308 25.80 -0.86 -4.81
N ASN A 309 26.26 0.09 -5.60
CA ASN A 309 27.51 0.02 -6.34
C ASN A 309 28.72 0.39 -5.48
N VAL A 310 29.85 -0.28 -5.67
CA VAL A 310 31.09 -0.06 -4.89
C VAL A 310 31.93 1.08 -5.45
N VAL A 311 32.31 0.99 -6.74
CA VAL A 311 33.29 1.93 -7.33
C VAL A 311 32.59 3.09 -8.07
N GLY A 312 31.27 3.05 -8.19
CA GLY A 312 30.54 4.04 -8.97
C GLY A 312 30.83 3.87 -10.47
N GLY A 313 30.49 4.85 -11.24
CA GLY A 313 30.67 4.85 -12.70
C GLY A 313 29.33 4.93 -13.42
N ALA A 314 29.25 5.77 -14.43
CA ALA A 314 28.13 5.87 -15.35
C ALA A 314 28.64 5.71 -16.77
N ALA A 315 27.75 5.36 -17.70
CA ALA A 315 28.11 5.26 -19.13
C ALA A 315 28.69 6.57 -19.70
N ASN A 316 28.41 7.70 -19.05
CA ASN A 316 28.94 9.02 -19.38
C ASN A 316 29.89 9.51 -18.26
N ALA A 317 30.90 8.74 -17.98
CA ALA A 317 31.74 8.87 -16.81
C ALA A 317 32.41 10.26 -16.61
N ALA A 318 32.69 11.01 -17.64
CA ALA A 318 33.18 12.37 -17.51
C ALA A 318 32.06 13.34 -17.18
N ASP A 319 30.90 13.24 -17.86
CA ASP A 319 29.82 14.21 -17.74
C ASP A 319 28.90 13.95 -16.54
N ALA A 320 28.50 12.72 -16.26
CA ALA A 320 27.62 12.41 -15.13
C ALA A 320 28.31 12.56 -13.76
N PHE A 321 29.63 12.41 -13.71
CA PHE A 321 30.40 12.68 -12.50
C PHE A 321 30.65 14.17 -12.30
N LEU A 322 30.66 14.97 -13.37
CA LEU A 322 30.96 16.39 -13.39
C LEU A 322 29.72 17.28 -13.47
N THR A 323 28.64 16.78 -14.09
CA THR A 323 27.40 17.55 -14.35
C THR A 323 26.22 17.11 -13.49
N ASP A 324 26.38 16.04 -12.72
CA ASP A 324 25.36 15.70 -11.75
C ASP A 324 25.26 16.85 -10.74
N SER A 325 24.15 17.58 -10.82
CA SER A 325 23.82 18.71 -9.95
C SER A 325 23.72 18.33 -8.46
N GLY A 326 23.88 17.06 -8.15
CA GLY A 326 24.14 16.51 -6.83
C GLY A 326 25.55 16.90 -6.38
N GLY A 327 25.68 18.07 -5.75
CA GLY A 327 26.92 18.49 -5.14
C GLY A 327 27.46 17.46 -4.17
N LEU A 328 28.74 17.55 -3.86
CA LEU A 328 29.33 16.83 -2.73
C LEU A 328 28.53 17.20 -1.48
N ASN A 329 28.22 16.23 -0.60
CA ASN A 329 27.70 16.57 0.72
C ASN A 329 28.70 17.48 1.46
N SER A 330 28.32 18.02 2.61
CA SER A 330 29.18 18.91 3.42
C SER A 330 30.56 18.31 3.73
N ASN A 331 30.70 16.98 3.65
CA ASN A 331 31.92 16.23 3.85
C ASN A 331 32.70 15.91 2.56
N GLY A 332 32.26 16.43 1.40
CA GLY A 332 32.95 16.23 0.14
C GLY A 332 32.70 14.86 -0.52
N GLN A 333 31.60 14.19 -0.17
CA GLN A 333 31.27 12.87 -0.70
C GLN A 333 30.17 12.96 -1.77
N ARG A 334 30.29 12.17 -2.81
CA ARG A 334 29.24 11.99 -3.82
C ARG A 334 28.54 10.63 -3.66
N GLY A 335 27.24 10.64 -3.76
CA GLY A 335 26.29 9.57 -3.61
C GLY A 335 26.79 8.12 -3.74
N GLY A 336 26.35 7.32 -2.79
CA GLY A 336 26.69 5.91 -2.63
C GLY A 336 27.58 5.67 -1.42
N VAL A 337 27.36 4.57 -0.75
CA VAL A 337 28.02 4.15 0.51
C VAL A 337 29.54 4.10 0.41
N TYR A 338 30.10 4.13 -0.80
CA TYR A 338 31.51 3.82 -1.06
C TYR A 338 32.30 4.92 -1.78
N ARG A 339 31.65 5.97 -2.25
CA ARG A 339 32.34 7.02 -3.01
C ARG A 339 33.14 7.93 -2.08
N GLY A 340 34.45 7.92 -2.27
CA GLY A 340 35.34 8.82 -1.57
C GLY A 340 35.46 10.22 -2.22
N PRO A 341 36.21 11.13 -1.57
CA PRO A 341 36.57 12.42 -2.14
C PRO A 341 37.47 12.26 -3.36
N VAL A 342 37.66 13.34 -4.14
CA VAL A 342 38.74 13.35 -5.13
C VAL A 342 40.07 13.40 -4.41
N VAL A 343 40.94 12.43 -4.72
CA VAL A 343 42.24 12.23 -4.06
C VAL A 343 43.40 12.31 -5.06
N ASP A 344 44.59 12.56 -4.56
CA ASP A 344 45.83 12.40 -5.34
C ASP A 344 46.26 10.94 -5.46
N ALA A 345 47.39 10.69 -6.10
CA ALA A 345 47.91 9.32 -6.29
C ALA A 345 48.31 8.62 -4.95
N LEU A 346 48.39 9.33 -3.85
CA LEU A 346 48.65 8.80 -2.51
C LEU A 346 47.36 8.58 -1.69
N GLY A 347 46.21 8.85 -2.27
CA GLY A 347 44.93 8.70 -1.57
C GLY A 347 44.55 9.86 -0.65
N MET A 348 45.22 10.99 -0.75
CA MET A 348 44.95 12.16 0.05
C MET A 348 44.05 13.15 -0.70
N THR A 349 43.10 13.79 -0.02
CA THR A 349 42.17 14.76 -0.63
C THR A 349 42.90 15.91 -1.30
N VAL A 350 42.65 16.17 -2.59
CA VAL A 350 43.36 17.22 -3.36
C VAL A 350 42.99 18.63 -2.96
N ASN A 351 41.76 18.85 -2.44
CA ASN A 351 41.24 20.17 -2.04
C ASN A 351 40.72 20.15 -0.61
N PRO A 352 41.57 19.87 0.42
CA PRO A 352 41.08 19.62 1.79
C PRO A 352 40.53 20.87 2.50
N THR A 353 40.85 22.08 2.03
CA THR A 353 40.44 23.35 2.65
C THR A 353 39.18 23.93 2.00
N LEU A 354 38.69 23.34 0.92
CA LEU A 354 37.51 23.83 0.23
C LEU A 354 36.27 22.97 0.59
N SER A 355 35.10 23.59 0.50
CA SER A 355 33.80 22.94 0.75
C SER A 355 32.75 23.35 -0.29
N GLY A 356 31.65 22.62 -0.41
CA GLY A 356 30.52 22.92 -1.29
C GLY A 356 30.94 23.12 -2.76
N ASP A 357 30.29 24.05 -3.44
CA ASP A 357 30.51 24.32 -4.87
C ASP A 357 31.95 24.70 -5.24
N ALA A 358 32.66 25.41 -4.34
CA ALA A 358 34.06 25.77 -4.57
C ALA A 358 34.93 24.51 -4.62
N ARG A 359 34.69 23.53 -3.75
CA ARG A 359 35.40 22.24 -3.76
C ARG A 359 35.06 21.45 -5.02
N ASN A 360 33.78 21.37 -5.37
CA ASN A 360 33.33 20.67 -6.56
C ASN A 360 34.02 21.19 -7.83
N ALA A 361 34.08 22.50 -7.99
CA ALA A 361 34.73 23.10 -9.12
C ALA A 361 36.26 22.83 -9.17
N ALA A 362 36.92 22.86 -8.01
CA ALA A 362 38.33 22.54 -7.93
C ALA A 362 38.65 21.07 -8.16
N ASP A 363 37.78 20.17 -7.68
CA ASP A 363 37.91 18.72 -7.92
C ASP A 363 37.74 18.38 -9.38
N VAL A 364 36.80 19.01 -10.08
CA VAL A 364 36.64 18.91 -11.54
C VAL A 364 37.92 19.31 -12.27
N VAL A 365 38.56 20.41 -11.87
CA VAL A 365 39.82 20.89 -12.44
C VAL A 365 40.92 19.86 -12.20
N ALA A 366 41.02 19.30 -11.00
CA ALA A 366 42.02 18.29 -10.65
C ALA A 366 41.84 16.98 -11.46
N LEU A 367 40.61 16.52 -11.60
CA LEU A 367 40.28 15.35 -12.42
C LEU A 367 40.65 15.54 -13.91
N ASN A 368 40.28 16.69 -14.47
CA ASN A 368 40.59 17.01 -15.88
C ASN A 368 42.09 17.21 -16.12
N ALA A 369 42.82 17.68 -15.14
CA ALA A 369 44.28 17.83 -15.22
C ALA A 369 45.04 16.52 -14.99
N GLY A 370 44.36 15.43 -14.57
CA GLY A 370 44.99 14.16 -14.20
C GLY A 370 45.81 14.23 -12.91
N THR A 371 45.60 15.27 -12.08
CA THR A 371 46.24 15.42 -10.76
C THR A 371 45.33 14.95 -9.62
N GLY A 372 44.07 14.64 -9.91
CA GLY A 372 43.09 14.06 -9.02
C GLY A 372 42.50 12.77 -9.58
N PHE A 373 42.12 11.87 -8.71
CA PHE A 373 41.47 10.58 -9.01
C PHE A 373 40.15 10.47 -8.25
N ARG A 374 39.18 9.84 -8.87
CA ARG A 374 38.02 9.32 -8.11
C ARG A 374 38.52 8.33 -7.07
N SER A 375 37.80 8.13 -6.02
CA SER A 375 38.21 7.18 -4.99
C SER A 375 37.05 6.39 -4.42
N VAL A 376 37.41 5.26 -3.81
CA VAL A 376 36.56 4.54 -2.86
C VAL A 376 36.89 5.06 -1.46
N LEU A 377 35.87 5.34 -0.68
CA LEU A 377 36.00 5.94 0.66
C LEU A 377 36.75 5.01 1.61
N VAL A 378 37.67 5.61 2.37
CA VAL A 378 38.37 4.97 3.50
C VAL A 378 37.98 5.69 4.76
N GLY A 379 37.57 4.92 5.77
CA GLY A 379 37.23 5.43 7.08
C GLY A 379 38.27 5.08 8.14
N ASP A 380 38.43 5.96 9.13
CA ASP A 380 39.17 5.71 10.34
C ASP A 380 38.28 5.00 11.37
N MET A 381 38.59 3.76 11.68
CA MET A 381 37.83 2.93 12.61
C MET A 381 37.87 3.40 14.07
N THR A 382 38.74 4.37 14.38
CA THR A 382 38.75 4.98 15.72
C THR A 382 37.64 6.04 15.89
N GLY A 383 36.99 6.46 14.81
CA GLY A 383 35.96 7.51 14.81
C GLY A 383 36.51 8.92 15.03
N LEU A 384 37.83 9.08 15.19
CA LEU A 384 38.48 10.39 15.40
C LEU A 384 39.19 10.80 14.12
N ALA A 385 38.59 11.68 13.36
CA ALA A 385 39.14 12.17 12.10
C ALA A 385 40.62 12.61 12.26
N GLY A 386 41.47 11.93 11.51
CA GLY A 386 42.92 12.22 11.52
C GLY A 386 43.72 11.65 12.68
N SER A 387 43.13 10.74 13.48
CA SER A 387 43.85 10.05 14.58
C SER A 387 44.77 8.94 14.08
N ASN A 388 44.43 8.33 12.95
CA ASN A 388 45.23 7.34 12.22
C ASN A 388 45.78 7.97 10.93
N ASN A 389 46.85 7.37 10.38
CA ASN A 389 47.39 7.76 9.08
C ASN A 389 46.59 7.18 7.90
N CYS A 390 45.28 7.03 8.06
CA CYS A 390 44.43 6.52 6.98
C CYS A 390 44.43 7.51 5.82
N VAL A 391 44.52 6.99 4.61
CA VAL A 391 44.28 7.77 3.40
C VAL A 391 42.78 8.13 3.35
N ASN A 392 42.42 9.20 2.64
CA ASN A 392 41.02 9.63 2.55
C ASN A 392 40.20 8.81 1.54
N GLY A 393 40.87 8.14 0.61
CA GLY A 393 40.23 7.25 -0.35
C GLY A 393 41.24 6.41 -1.14
N ILE A 394 40.79 5.28 -1.64
CA ILE A 394 41.57 4.42 -2.55
C ILE A 394 41.38 4.97 -3.96
N PRO A 395 42.42 5.51 -4.61
CA PRO A 395 42.29 6.03 -5.97
C PRO A 395 41.76 5.00 -6.96
N LEU A 396 40.92 5.40 -7.88
CA LEU A 396 40.41 4.59 -8.98
C LEU A 396 41.18 4.96 -10.26
N GLY A 397 41.96 4.03 -10.72
CA GLY A 397 42.75 4.12 -11.94
C GLY A 397 42.28 3.15 -13.02
N GLY A 398 43.16 2.83 -14.00
CA GLY A 398 42.87 1.96 -15.14
C GLY A 398 41.96 2.61 -16.18
N ASP A 399 41.59 1.83 -17.19
CA ASP A 399 40.63 2.28 -18.19
C ASP A 399 39.30 2.63 -17.54
N GLY A 400 38.80 3.82 -17.84
CA GLY A 400 37.53 4.32 -17.24
C GLY A 400 37.57 4.72 -15.77
N GLY A 401 38.70 4.62 -15.06
CA GLY A 401 38.84 5.02 -13.68
C GLY A 401 37.93 4.23 -12.72
N VAL A 402 37.87 2.92 -12.87
CA VAL A 402 37.06 1.99 -12.06
C VAL A 402 37.88 0.94 -11.30
N THR A 403 39.19 0.88 -11.54
CA THR A 403 40.08 -0.08 -10.90
C THR A 403 40.73 0.54 -9.66
N PRO A 404 40.53 -0.01 -8.47
CA PRO A 404 41.17 0.49 -7.25
C PRO A 404 42.70 0.31 -7.33
N ASP A 405 43.46 1.30 -6.83
CA ASP A 405 44.90 1.16 -6.69
C ASP A 405 45.24 0.02 -5.72
N ALA A 406 45.93 -1.01 -6.25
CA ALA A 406 46.24 -2.23 -5.52
C ALA A 406 47.20 -1.99 -4.35
N GLY A 407 48.11 -1.03 -4.47
CA GLY A 407 49.08 -0.70 -3.44
C GLY A 407 48.41 0.01 -2.24
N ILE A 408 47.59 0.98 -2.55
CA ILE A 408 46.82 1.73 -1.51
C ILE A 408 45.77 0.80 -0.85
N LEU A 409 45.06 -0.01 -1.66
CA LEU A 409 44.13 -1.01 -1.10
C LEU A 409 44.85 -1.97 -0.13
N ALA A 410 45.99 -2.52 -0.53
CA ALA A 410 46.76 -3.43 0.34
C ALA A 410 47.25 -2.74 1.61
N ALA A 411 47.61 -1.45 1.54
CA ALA A 411 48.01 -0.68 2.71
C ALA A 411 46.82 -0.45 3.67
N VAL A 412 45.64 -0.14 3.16
CA VAL A 412 44.40 0.02 3.94
C VAL A 412 44.03 -1.32 4.61
N THR A 413 44.03 -2.42 3.87
CA THR A 413 43.72 -3.75 4.41
C THR A 413 44.71 -4.22 5.48
N ALA A 414 45.96 -3.78 5.41
CA ALA A 414 46.99 -4.12 6.39
C ALA A 414 46.90 -3.31 7.69
N ASP A 415 46.19 -2.20 7.70
CA ASP A 415 46.02 -1.32 8.87
C ASP A 415 44.63 -1.50 9.50
N ALA A 416 44.58 -2.18 10.65
CA ALA A 416 43.32 -2.42 11.38
C ALA A 416 42.60 -1.14 11.84
N GLY A 417 43.26 0.03 11.85
CA GLY A 417 42.68 1.33 12.11
C GLY A 417 41.96 1.96 10.91
N CYS A 418 42.15 1.42 9.71
CA CYS A 418 41.58 1.89 8.46
C CYS A 418 40.63 0.84 7.88
N PHE A 419 39.55 1.26 7.23
CA PHE A 419 38.57 0.34 6.63
C PHE A 419 37.96 0.92 5.34
N SER A 420 37.79 0.06 4.36
CA SER A 420 36.98 0.35 3.16
C SER A 420 36.10 -0.84 2.79
N PHE A 421 34.86 -0.58 2.44
CA PHE A 421 33.91 -1.66 2.07
C PHE A 421 34.34 -2.46 0.85
N ILE A 422 35.26 -1.96 0.02
CA ILE A 422 35.80 -2.73 -1.10
C ILE A 422 36.58 -3.97 -0.63
N GLU A 423 37.03 -4.00 0.62
CA GLU A 423 37.73 -5.14 1.21
C GLU A 423 36.78 -6.31 1.48
N THR A 424 35.53 -6.01 1.89
CA THR A 424 34.56 -7.01 2.33
C THR A 424 33.47 -7.27 1.30
N ILE A 425 33.10 -6.26 0.50
CA ILE A 425 32.02 -6.34 -0.48
C ILE A 425 32.43 -5.70 -1.83
N PRO A 426 33.49 -6.22 -2.47
CA PRO A 426 33.99 -5.66 -3.74
C PRO A 426 32.96 -5.74 -4.88
N THR A 427 32.00 -6.64 -4.77
CA THR A 427 30.94 -6.87 -5.78
C THR A 427 29.77 -5.89 -5.67
N GLY A 428 29.70 -5.09 -4.59
CA GLY A 428 28.45 -4.39 -4.22
C GLY A 428 27.40 -5.33 -3.61
N PHE A 429 26.17 -4.85 -3.43
CA PHE A 429 25.10 -5.64 -2.87
C PHE A 429 23.71 -5.12 -3.29
N VAL A 430 22.71 -5.98 -3.16
CA VAL A 430 21.29 -5.60 -3.29
C VAL A 430 20.58 -5.96 -2.00
N PRO A 431 20.07 -5.00 -1.26
CA PRO A 431 19.21 -5.28 -0.13
C PRO A 431 17.95 -6.05 -0.55
N ARG A 432 17.40 -6.84 0.36
CA ARG A 432 16.09 -7.46 0.25
C ARG A 432 15.28 -7.01 1.46
N PHE A 433 14.26 -6.19 1.23
CA PHE A 433 13.38 -5.68 2.27
C PHE A 433 12.10 -6.47 2.29
N GLY A 434 11.57 -6.74 3.48
CA GLY A 434 10.31 -7.44 3.62
C GLY A 434 9.75 -7.33 5.04
N GLY A 435 8.69 -8.08 5.26
CA GLY A 435 8.05 -8.17 6.57
C GLY A 435 7.25 -9.46 6.72
N ASP A 436 7.22 -9.92 7.95
CA ASP A 436 6.28 -10.92 8.42
C ASP A 436 5.01 -10.19 8.87
N ASN A 437 3.89 -10.46 8.19
CA ASN A 437 2.60 -9.81 8.44
C ASN A 437 1.64 -10.82 9.08
N GLU A 438 1.01 -10.41 10.17
CA GLU A 438 0.01 -11.18 10.91
C GLU A 438 -1.26 -10.34 11.05
N ASP A 439 -2.43 -10.92 10.77
CA ASP A 439 -3.72 -10.26 10.81
C ASP A 439 -4.74 -11.12 11.54
N THR A 440 -5.36 -10.60 12.59
CA THR A 440 -6.32 -11.32 13.40
C THR A 440 -7.52 -10.43 13.75
N ALA A 441 -8.73 -10.94 13.59
CA ALA A 441 -9.93 -10.24 14.03
C ALA A 441 -11.02 -11.19 14.51
N ILE A 442 -11.85 -10.68 15.40
CA ILE A 442 -13.06 -11.33 15.87
C ILE A 442 -14.17 -10.29 16.09
N ALA A 443 -15.37 -10.63 15.65
CA ALA A 443 -16.58 -9.90 15.91
C ALA A 443 -17.64 -10.85 16.51
N VAL A 444 -18.35 -10.41 17.54
CA VAL A 444 -19.45 -11.14 18.17
C VAL A 444 -20.61 -10.18 18.38
N GLY A 445 -21.81 -10.63 18.10
CA GLY A 445 -23.00 -9.80 18.30
C GLY A 445 -24.28 -10.60 18.47
N VAL A 446 -25.30 -9.91 18.94
CA VAL A 446 -26.66 -10.42 19.01
C VAL A 446 -27.59 -9.45 18.30
N ARG A 447 -28.43 -9.98 17.41
CA ARG A 447 -29.42 -9.20 16.66
C ARG A 447 -30.78 -9.87 16.73
N GLY A 448 -31.82 -9.08 16.49
CA GLY A 448 -33.21 -9.59 16.50
C GLY A 448 -34.21 -8.48 16.65
N ASP A 449 -35.44 -8.88 17.02
CA ASP A 449 -36.59 -8.00 17.21
C ASP A 449 -37.14 -8.13 18.61
N VAL A 450 -37.44 -7.01 19.24
CA VAL A 450 -38.15 -6.98 20.54
C VAL A 450 -39.46 -6.25 20.42
N ASP A 451 -40.49 -6.76 21.10
CA ASP A 451 -41.80 -6.10 21.17
C ASP A 451 -41.77 -4.88 22.11
N LEU A 452 -40.89 -3.93 21.78
CA LEU A 452 -40.79 -2.63 22.46
C LEU A 452 -41.23 -1.55 21.49
N MET A 453 -42.03 -0.62 21.92
CA MET A 453 -42.59 0.46 21.10
C MET A 453 -43.36 -0.02 19.85
N GLY A 454 -43.87 -1.27 19.82
CA GLY A 454 -44.54 -1.88 18.65
C GLY A 454 -43.55 -2.48 17.62
N GLY A 455 -42.47 -3.13 18.07
CA GLY A 455 -41.43 -3.78 17.29
C GLY A 455 -40.21 -2.88 17.11
N LEU A 456 -39.06 -3.28 17.66
CA LEU A 456 -37.77 -2.62 17.53
C LEU A 456 -36.74 -3.66 17.16
N ALA A 457 -36.19 -3.55 15.95
CA ALA A 457 -35.02 -4.35 15.55
C ALA A 457 -33.76 -3.80 16.24
N TYR A 458 -32.86 -4.69 16.65
CA TYR A 458 -31.60 -4.34 17.30
C TYR A 458 -30.44 -5.18 16.81
N ASP A 459 -29.24 -4.59 16.82
CA ASP A 459 -27.96 -5.26 16.60
C ASP A 459 -26.92 -4.68 17.58
N LEU A 460 -26.53 -5.49 18.55
CA LEU A 460 -25.52 -5.16 19.55
C LEU A 460 -24.26 -5.99 19.27
N SER A 461 -23.13 -5.35 19.06
CA SER A 461 -21.89 -6.06 18.74
C SER A 461 -20.66 -5.43 19.37
N ALA A 462 -19.66 -6.30 19.56
CA ALA A 462 -18.30 -5.91 19.91
C ALA A 462 -17.33 -6.64 18.97
N GLN A 463 -16.31 -5.94 18.54
CA GLN A 463 -15.25 -6.51 17.69
C GLN A 463 -13.91 -5.95 18.10
N THR A 464 -12.87 -6.75 17.87
CA THR A 464 -11.47 -6.32 17.95
C THR A 464 -10.69 -6.96 16.82
N GLY A 465 -9.70 -6.26 16.33
CA GLY A 465 -8.79 -6.79 15.31
C GLY A 465 -7.44 -6.10 15.36
N SER A 466 -6.39 -6.82 15.00
CA SER A 466 -5.04 -6.30 14.89
C SER A 466 -4.38 -6.75 13.60
N ASN A 467 -3.56 -5.86 13.05
CA ASN A 467 -2.61 -6.15 11.97
C ASN A 467 -1.22 -5.79 12.46
N LYS A 468 -0.28 -6.73 12.35
CA LYS A 468 1.10 -6.60 12.81
C LYS A 468 2.07 -6.88 11.68
N THR A 469 3.07 -6.04 11.51
CA THR A 469 4.16 -6.24 10.55
C THR A 469 5.50 -6.11 11.27
N THR A 470 6.29 -7.18 11.24
CA THR A 470 7.68 -7.19 11.71
C THR A 470 8.59 -7.11 10.51
N TYR A 471 9.36 -6.03 10.40
CA TYR A 471 10.23 -5.77 9.27
C TYR A 471 11.55 -6.52 9.36
N PHE A 472 12.07 -6.90 8.21
CA PHE A 472 13.44 -7.35 8.04
C PHE A 472 14.07 -6.71 6.81
N ILE A 473 15.40 -6.50 6.87
CA ILE A 473 16.18 -6.16 5.69
C ILE A 473 17.43 -7.02 5.66
N ARG A 474 17.63 -7.72 4.56
CA ARG A 474 18.70 -8.70 4.38
C ARG A 474 19.69 -8.25 3.31
N ASN A 475 20.91 -8.79 3.35
CA ASN A 475 21.98 -8.47 2.42
C ASN A 475 22.26 -6.97 2.30
N THR A 476 22.25 -6.26 3.41
CA THR A 476 22.57 -4.83 3.51
C THR A 476 23.70 -4.57 4.51
N ILE A 477 23.92 -3.32 4.90
CA ILE A 477 24.92 -2.89 5.89
C ILE A 477 24.44 -1.66 6.66
N ASN A 478 24.89 -1.48 7.88
CA ASN A 478 25.03 -0.16 8.48
C ASN A 478 26.48 0.30 8.25
N ALA A 479 26.64 1.23 7.33
CA ALA A 479 27.96 1.61 6.84
C ALA A 479 28.85 2.25 7.94
N SER A 480 28.24 2.94 8.90
CA SER A 480 28.97 3.57 10.02
C SER A 480 29.68 2.57 10.93
N LEU A 481 29.21 1.31 10.99
CA LEU A 481 29.82 0.24 11.79
C LEU A 481 31.08 -0.36 11.13
N GLY A 482 31.36 -0.01 9.86
CA GLY A 482 32.51 -0.48 9.11
C GLY A 482 32.57 -2.01 9.05
N ALA A 483 33.74 -2.59 9.38
CA ALA A 483 33.96 -4.04 9.36
C ALA A 483 33.04 -4.82 10.32
N ASN A 484 32.43 -4.18 11.31
CA ASN A 484 31.59 -4.82 12.30
C ASN A 484 30.10 -4.84 11.93
N THR A 485 29.73 -4.35 10.74
CA THR A 485 28.34 -4.32 10.32
C THR A 485 27.79 -5.72 10.11
N PRO A 486 26.59 -6.06 10.66
CA PRO A 486 25.81 -7.20 10.20
C PRO A 486 25.42 -7.06 8.74
N ARG A 487 24.92 -8.15 8.16
CA ARG A 487 24.39 -8.16 6.79
C ARG A 487 22.85 -8.26 6.76
N ASP A 488 22.27 -8.71 7.85
CA ASP A 488 20.82 -8.86 8.02
C ASP A 488 20.41 -8.15 9.31
N PHE A 489 19.27 -7.45 9.24
CA PHE A 489 18.75 -6.63 10.33
C PHE A 489 17.26 -6.86 10.50
N THR A 490 16.79 -6.64 11.72
CA THR A 490 15.38 -6.52 12.09
C THR A 490 15.12 -5.08 12.56
N PRO A 491 14.70 -4.18 11.65
CA PRO A 491 14.53 -2.76 11.98
C PRO A 491 13.44 -2.46 13.02
N GLY A 492 12.59 -3.43 13.33
CA GLY A 492 11.47 -3.32 14.25
C GLY A 492 10.15 -3.64 13.56
N GLY A 493 9.05 -3.14 14.09
CA GLY A 493 7.73 -3.46 13.54
C GLY A 493 6.66 -2.48 13.97
N TYR A 494 5.50 -2.63 13.35
CA TYR A 494 4.27 -1.89 13.68
C TYR A 494 3.15 -2.87 13.98
N GLU A 495 2.27 -2.48 14.91
CA GLU A 495 1.00 -3.16 15.17
C GLU A 495 -0.10 -2.11 15.28
N GLN A 496 -1.18 -2.29 14.51
CA GLN A 496 -2.40 -1.50 14.59
C GLN A 496 -3.49 -2.36 15.19
N THR A 497 -4.09 -1.92 16.28
CA THR A 497 -5.23 -2.58 16.92
C THR A 497 -6.43 -1.66 16.92
N GLU A 498 -7.61 -2.20 16.60
CA GLU A 498 -8.87 -1.47 16.70
C GLU A 498 -9.90 -2.30 17.47
N THR A 499 -10.62 -1.64 18.39
CA THR A 499 -11.77 -2.20 19.11
C THR A 499 -12.98 -1.33 18.88
N VAL A 500 -14.10 -1.94 18.47
CA VAL A 500 -15.35 -1.22 18.18
C VAL A 500 -16.51 -1.89 18.91
N ILE A 501 -17.34 -1.08 19.54
CA ILE A 501 -18.62 -1.50 20.17
C ILE A 501 -19.73 -0.73 19.50
N ASN A 502 -20.73 -1.46 18.98
CA ASN A 502 -21.88 -0.89 18.30
C ASN A 502 -23.19 -1.27 18.98
N ALA A 503 -24.11 -0.31 19.04
CA ALA A 503 -25.50 -0.53 19.41
C ALA A 503 -26.39 0.15 18.35
N ASN A 504 -26.98 -0.65 17.48
CA ASN A 504 -27.81 -0.21 16.37
C ASN A 504 -29.25 -0.63 16.57
N PHE A 505 -30.19 0.25 16.26
CA PHE A 505 -31.62 0.04 16.39
C PHE A 505 -32.34 0.52 15.14
N VAL A 506 -33.38 -0.21 14.73
CA VAL A 506 -34.25 0.16 13.60
C VAL A 506 -35.71 0.04 14.01
N LYS A 507 -36.48 1.07 13.65
CA LYS A 507 -37.90 1.15 13.95
C LYS A 507 -38.68 1.60 12.72
N SER A 508 -39.64 0.80 12.28
CA SER A 508 -40.63 1.20 11.30
C SER A 508 -41.77 1.98 11.97
N VAL A 509 -42.13 3.11 11.38
CA VAL A 509 -43.16 4.04 11.91
C VAL A 509 -44.11 4.43 10.80
N ASP A 510 -45.40 4.18 10.98
CA ASP A 510 -46.43 4.69 10.07
C ASP A 510 -46.45 6.24 10.13
N ALA A 511 -45.87 6.87 9.11
CA ALA A 511 -45.81 8.33 8.96
C ALA A 511 -46.84 8.84 7.93
N GLY A 512 -47.69 7.94 7.39
CA GLY A 512 -48.66 8.28 6.35
C GLY A 512 -48.03 8.43 4.96
N PHE A 513 -46.85 7.91 4.71
CA PHE A 513 -46.17 7.78 3.41
C PHE A 513 -46.62 6.51 2.68
N ALA A 514 -46.12 6.26 1.49
CA ALA A 514 -46.40 5.04 0.75
C ALA A 514 -45.81 3.79 1.42
N SER A 515 -44.68 3.90 2.08
CA SER A 515 -44.14 2.90 3.00
C SER A 515 -44.06 3.46 4.44
N ASP A 516 -43.88 2.59 5.42
CA ASP A 516 -43.46 2.99 6.74
C ASP A 516 -42.13 3.77 6.69
N LEU A 517 -42.01 4.81 7.54
CA LEU A 517 -40.75 5.49 7.77
C LEU A 517 -39.81 4.58 8.58
N ASN A 518 -38.70 4.15 7.94
CA ASN A 518 -37.63 3.47 8.62
C ASN A 518 -36.79 4.49 9.42
N VAL A 519 -36.73 4.32 10.74
CA VAL A 519 -35.92 5.15 11.63
C VAL A 519 -34.83 4.30 12.23
N ALA A 520 -33.61 4.40 11.69
CA ALA A 520 -32.42 3.76 12.22
C ALA A 520 -31.66 4.77 13.11
N PHE A 521 -31.20 4.33 14.24
CA PHE A 521 -30.38 5.13 15.17
C PHE A 521 -29.43 4.23 15.94
N GLY A 522 -28.34 4.80 16.42
CA GLY A 522 -27.35 4.02 17.16
C GLY A 522 -26.24 4.82 17.78
N ALA A 523 -25.38 4.09 18.47
CA ALA A 523 -24.17 4.59 19.10
C ALA A 523 -22.99 3.66 18.77
N GLU A 524 -21.82 4.24 18.63
CA GLU A 524 -20.55 3.54 18.42
C GLU A 524 -19.49 4.09 19.36
N TYR A 525 -18.70 3.20 19.94
CA TYR A 525 -17.44 3.52 20.58
C TYR A 525 -16.33 2.81 19.83
N ARG A 526 -15.26 3.53 19.49
CA ARG A 526 -14.08 3.01 18.80
C ARG A 526 -12.82 3.45 19.50
N GLU A 527 -11.89 2.53 19.65
CA GLU A 527 -10.54 2.76 20.16
C GLU A 527 -9.54 2.22 19.13
N GLU A 528 -8.54 3.03 18.81
CA GLU A 528 -7.42 2.68 17.94
C GLU A 528 -6.11 2.79 18.73
N GLU A 529 -5.25 1.77 18.63
CA GLU A 529 -3.93 1.76 19.22
C GLU A 529 -2.89 1.42 18.14
N PHE A 530 -1.81 2.18 18.11
CA PHE A 530 -0.68 1.97 17.21
C PHE A 530 0.59 1.78 18.03
N ASP A 531 1.18 0.60 17.89
CA ASP A 531 2.43 0.23 18.55
C ASP A 531 3.57 0.19 17.54
N LEU A 532 4.67 0.83 17.91
CA LEU A 532 5.96 0.73 17.25
C LEU A 532 6.90 -0.05 18.15
N THR A 533 7.44 -1.17 17.64
CA THR A 533 8.42 -2.01 18.33
C THR A 533 9.83 -1.68 17.86
N ALA A 534 10.76 -1.48 18.79
CA ALA A 534 12.16 -1.17 18.49
C ALA A 534 12.86 -2.31 17.73
N GLY A 535 13.77 -1.93 16.85
CA GLY A 535 14.62 -2.83 16.10
C GLY A 535 15.90 -3.25 16.83
N ASP A 536 16.69 -4.09 16.16
CA ASP A 536 18.03 -4.41 16.66
C ASP A 536 18.93 -3.15 16.64
N PRO A 537 19.80 -2.94 17.64
CA PRO A 537 20.60 -1.72 17.73
C PRO A 537 21.51 -1.48 16.53
N ALA A 538 21.99 -2.53 15.86
CA ALA A 538 22.84 -2.38 14.69
C ALA A 538 22.12 -1.72 13.51
N SER A 539 20.77 -1.76 13.47
CA SER A 539 19.96 -1.16 12.40
C SER A 539 19.87 0.38 12.49
N TYR A 540 20.19 0.99 13.64
CA TYR A 540 20.07 2.45 13.83
C TYR A 540 21.22 3.11 14.59
N GLN A 541 22.15 2.32 15.19
CA GLN A 541 23.22 2.91 15.99
C GLN A 541 24.32 3.57 15.15
N LEU A 542 24.89 4.65 15.69
CA LEU A 542 26.10 5.28 15.18
C LEU A 542 27.31 4.38 15.41
N GLY A 543 28.06 4.12 14.34
CA GLY A 543 29.36 3.48 14.41
C GLY A 543 30.51 4.46 14.28
N PRO A 544 31.77 4.01 14.40
CA PRO A 544 32.96 4.85 14.37
C PRO A 544 33.15 5.60 13.04
N LEU A 545 32.56 5.11 11.95
CA LEU A 545 32.69 5.75 10.64
C LEU A 545 31.64 6.83 10.36
N ALA A 546 30.69 7.08 11.25
CA ALA A 546 29.67 8.12 11.07
C ALA A 546 30.29 9.52 10.94
N GLU A 547 31.32 9.84 11.74
CA GLU A 547 31.99 11.15 11.71
C GLU A 547 32.75 11.41 10.40
N VAL A 548 33.15 10.35 9.69
CA VAL A 548 33.81 10.46 8.38
C VAL A 548 32.82 10.33 7.22
N GLY A 549 31.50 10.32 7.53
CA GLY A 549 30.41 10.48 6.56
C GLY A 549 29.79 9.20 6.05
N PHE A 550 29.95 8.08 6.73
CA PHE A 550 29.19 6.87 6.45
C PHE A 550 27.80 6.96 7.11
N SER A 551 26.80 6.47 6.40
CA SER A 551 25.41 6.44 6.89
C SER A 551 25.28 5.54 8.13
N SER A 552 24.46 5.96 9.10
CA SER A 552 24.36 5.38 10.44
C SER A 552 23.17 4.45 10.64
N SER A 553 22.46 4.09 9.58
CA SER A 553 21.34 3.16 9.64
C SER A 553 21.55 1.96 8.72
N SER A 554 20.75 0.90 8.89
CA SER A 554 20.66 -0.19 7.91
C SER A 554 20.27 0.39 6.56
N ASN A 555 21.16 0.22 5.55
CA ASN A 555 21.00 0.89 4.26
C ASN A 555 19.78 0.36 3.51
N GLY A 556 18.82 1.23 3.31
CA GLY A 556 17.52 0.95 2.71
C GLY A 556 16.39 1.30 3.68
N PHE A 557 16.32 0.68 4.83
CA PHE A 557 15.32 0.91 5.85
C PHE A 557 15.97 0.93 7.23
N GLY A 558 15.96 2.10 7.88
CA GLY A 558 16.58 2.31 9.19
C GLY A 558 15.72 1.74 10.33
N GLY A 559 16.38 1.29 11.39
CA GLY A 559 15.71 0.72 12.55
C GLY A 559 15.10 1.75 13.48
N PHE A 560 14.08 1.32 14.23
CA PHE A 560 13.41 2.13 15.23
C PHE A 560 14.18 2.05 16.56
N PRO A 561 14.53 3.21 17.17
CA PRO A 561 15.39 3.20 18.34
C PRO A 561 14.67 2.91 19.65
N ARG A 562 13.36 2.93 19.70
CA ARG A 562 12.55 2.73 20.92
C ARG A 562 11.14 2.23 20.61
N ASP A 563 10.53 1.55 21.58
CA ASP A 563 9.11 1.25 21.57
C ASP A 563 8.28 2.52 21.83
N THR A 564 7.17 2.65 21.12
CA THR A 564 6.18 3.70 21.38
C THR A 564 4.78 3.15 21.19
N THR A 565 3.83 3.60 22.00
CA THR A 565 2.40 3.32 21.86
C THR A 565 1.64 4.64 21.76
N ALA A 566 0.72 4.72 20.83
CA ALA A 566 -0.20 5.84 20.69
C ALA A 566 -1.62 5.34 20.51
N SER A 567 -2.58 5.99 21.16
CA SER A 567 -3.99 5.61 21.05
C SER A 567 -4.89 6.82 20.85
N GLN A 568 -6.02 6.59 20.21
CA GLN A 568 -7.14 7.53 20.16
C GLN A 568 -8.45 6.78 20.32
N ASP A 569 -9.45 7.45 20.88
CA ASP A 569 -10.80 6.94 20.96
C ASP A 569 -11.83 7.93 20.39
N SER A 570 -12.93 7.40 19.91
CA SER A 570 -14.08 8.20 19.47
C SER A 570 -15.40 7.62 19.96
N THR A 571 -16.37 8.51 20.13
CA THR A 571 -17.75 8.15 20.43
C THR A 571 -18.67 8.82 19.41
N ALA A 572 -19.57 8.04 18.83
CA ALA A 572 -20.47 8.54 17.80
C ALA A 572 -21.94 8.20 18.09
N PHE A 573 -22.82 9.07 17.60
CA PHE A 573 -24.28 8.88 17.60
C PHE A 573 -24.81 9.22 16.21
N TYR A 574 -25.76 8.43 15.72
CA TYR A 574 -26.35 8.68 14.41
C TYR A 574 -27.86 8.43 14.40
N ILE A 575 -28.50 9.06 13.43
CA ILE A 575 -29.89 8.78 13.01
C ILE A 575 -29.94 8.76 11.48
N ASP A 576 -30.62 7.77 10.91
CA ASP A 576 -30.86 7.61 9.47
C ASP A 576 -32.37 7.36 9.27
N LEU A 577 -32.97 8.10 8.38
CA LEU A 577 -34.40 8.08 8.06
C LEU A 577 -34.56 7.73 6.58
N GLU A 578 -35.35 6.71 6.27
CA GLU A 578 -35.64 6.32 4.87
C GLU A 578 -37.11 5.94 4.73
N ALA A 579 -37.78 6.42 3.68
CA ALA A 579 -39.14 6.05 3.34
C ALA A 579 -39.45 6.23 1.85
N ASP A 580 -40.35 5.42 1.34
CA ASP A 580 -41.04 5.70 0.08
C ASP A 580 -42.13 6.72 0.38
N VAL A 581 -41.84 8.01 0.10
CA VAL A 581 -42.76 9.14 0.38
C VAL A 581 -43.99 9.05 -0.52
N THR A 582 -43.79 8.60 -1.77
CA THR A 582 -44.83 8.17 -2.69
C THR A 582 -44.42 6.85 -3.33
N ASP A 583 -45.30 6.21 -4.11
CA ASP A 583 -44.97 4.97 -4.84
C ASP A 583 -43.78 5.16 -5.78
N GLU A 584 -43.48 6.40 -6.22
CA GLU A 584 -42.40 6.73 -7.15
C GLU A 584 -41.17 7.36 -6.48
N LEU A 585 -41.27 7.92 -5.24
CA LEU A 585 -40.19 8.70 -4.62
C LEU A 585 -39.79 8.12 -3.28
N THR A 586 -38.56 7.62 -3.21
CA THR A 586 -37.87 7.27 -1.96
C THR A 586 -36.95 8.41 -1.56
N LEU A 587 -36.94 8.77 -0.29
CA LEU A 587 -36.01 9.76 0.31
C LEU A 587 -35.27 9.14 1.50
N GLN A 588 -34.01 9.51 1.61
CA GLN A 588 -33.15 9.16 2.74
C GLN A 588 -32.49 10.42 3.33
N ALA A 589 -32.42 10.52 4.65
CA ALA A 589 -31.71 11.57 5.36
C ALA A 589 -30.98 11.02 6.59
N ALA A 590 -29.69 11.26 6.67
CA ALA A 590 -28.87 10.79 7.80
C ALA A 590 -28.06 11.92 8.41
N VAL A 591 -27.84 11.83 9.72
CA VAL A 591 -26.94 12.72 10.49
C VAL A 591 -26.16 11.86 11.48
N ARG A 592 -24.85 12.11 11.58
CA ARG A 592 -23.94 11.51 12.56
C ARG A 592 -23.10 12.58 13.22
N TYR A 593 -23.05 12.53 14.53
CA TYR A 593 -22.09 13.28 15.36
C TYR A 593 -21.04 12.30 15.87
N GLU A 594 -19.76 12.67 15.78
CA GLU A 594 -18.63 11.88 16.26
C GLU A 594 -17.63 12.78 16.97
N ASP A 595 -17.13 12.38 18.13
CA ASP A 595 -16.21 13.12 18.99
C ASP A 595 -14.96 12.28 19.24
N PHE A 596 -13.82 12.82 18.84
CA PHE A 596 -12.49 12.23 19.01
C PHE A 596 -11.75 12.89 20.14
N ASN A 597 -11.12 12.11 21.00
CA ASN A 597 -10.32 12.64 22.11
C ASN A 597 -9.12 13.51 21.66
N LEU A 598 -8.55 13.27 20.45
CA LEU A 598 -7.38 13.99 19.96
C LEU A 598 -7.72 15.10 18.95
N PHE A 599 -8.75 14.94 18.13
CA PHE A 599 -9.01 15.81 16.97
C PHE A 599 -10.35 16.57 17.05
N GLY A 600 -11.07 16.46 18.18
CA GLY A 600 -12.34 17.14 18.40
C GLY A 600 -13.52 16.49 17.69
N SER A 601 -14.61 17.22 17.56
CA SER A 601 -15.88 16.66 17.08
C SER A 601 -16.26 17.11 15.68
N THR A 602 -16.99 16.23 14.97
CA THR A 602 -17.54 16.51 13.65
C THR A 602 -19.01 16.13 13.57
N THR A 603 -19.75 16.78 12.66
CA THR A 603 -21.13 16.43 12.35
C THR A 603 -21.31 16.29 10.86
N ASN A 604 -21.70 15.11 10.42
CA ASN A 604 -21.87 14.77 9.02
C ASN A 604 -23.33 14.49 8.70
N TYR A 605 -23.77 14.86 7.50
CA TYR A 605 -25.12 14.64 7.03
C TYR A 605 -25.14 14.07 5.61
N LYS A 606 -26.24 13.41 5.28
CA LYS A 606 -26.56 12.92 3.95
C LYS A 606 -28.02 13.20 3.63
N LEU A 607 -28.28 13.60 2.41
CA LEU A 607 -29.60 13.61 1.77
C LEU A 607 -29.48 12.86 0.45
N ALA A 608 -30.29 11.82 0.29
CA ALA A 608 -30.36 11.07 -0.94
C ALA A 608 -31.81 10.79 -1.33
N GLY A 609 -32.02 10.50 -2.60
CA GLY A 609 -33.34 10.11 -3.08
C GLY A 609 -33.30 9.47 -4.45
N ILE A 610 -34.26 8.62 -4.70
CA ILE A 610 -34.48 7.99 -6.00
C ILE A 610 -35.93 8.23 -6.42
N TYR A 611 -36.09 8.61 -7.69
CA TYR A 611 -37.40 8.83 -8.30
C TYR A 611 -37.59 7.86 -9.45
N ARG A 612 -38.63 7.02 -9.35
CA ARG A 612 -39.05 6.07 -10.38
C ARG A 612 -39.85 6.79 -11.44
N VAL A 613 -39.20 7.13 -12.57
CA VAL A 613 -39.86 7.83 -13.70
C VAL A 613 -40.81 6.89 -14.44
N SER A 614 -40.43 5.61 -14.53
CA SER A 614 -41.22 4.49 -15.04
C SER A 614 -40.73 3.20 -14.45
N ASP A 615 -41.38 2.08 -14.76
CA ASP A 615 -40.92 0.75 -14.33
C ASP A 615 -39.48 0.42 -14.78
N SER A 616 -39.05 1.04 -15.90
CA SER A 616 -37.74 0.79 -16.51
C SER A 616 -36.72 1.91 -16.29
N LEU A 617 -37.08 3.05 -15.69
CA LEU A 617 -36.20 4.21 -15.57
C LEU A 617 -36.31 4.84 -14.18
N ARG A 618 -35.18 4.93 -13.49
CA ARG A 618 -35.02 5.58 -12.20
C ARG A 618 -33.96 6.68 -12.31
N VAL A 619 -34.14 7.77 -11.57
CA VAL A 619 -33.15 8.81 -11.38
C VAL A 619 -32.84 8.95 -9.91
N ARG A 620 -31.57 9.11 -9.56
CA ARG A 620 -31.09 9.21 -8.18
C ARG A 620 -30.21 10.42 -7.98
N PHE A 621 -30.21 10.95 -6.75
CA PHE A 621 -29.32 12.03 -6.35
C PHE A 621 -28.90 11.83 -4.90
N ALA A 622 -27.69 12.28 -4.57
CA ALA A 622 -27.25 12.37 -3.19
C ALA A 622 -26.36 13.57 -2.97
N ARG A 623 -26.40 14.09 -1.75
CA ARG A 623 -25.43 15.05 -1.23
C ARG A 623 -25.06 14.63 0.19
N SER A 624 -23.75 14.54 0.46
CA SER A 624 -23.24 14.16 1.76
C SER A 624 -22.01 14.96 2.14
N THR A 625 -21.77 15.12 3.44
CA THR A 625 -20.47 15.48 3.97
C THR A 625 -19.75 14.24 4.47
N GLY A 626 -18.43 14.29 4.49
CA GLY A 626 -17.59 13.22 5.00
C GLY A 626 -16.37 13.81 5.70
N PHE A 627 -15.68 12.96 6.44
CA PHE A 627 -14.45 13.33 7.09
C PHE A 627 -13.54 12.12 7.29
N HIS A 628 -12.25 12.41 7.48
CA HIS A 628 -11.27 11.43 7.94
C HIS A 628 -10.44 12.06 9.07
N ALA A 629 -10.33 11.39 10.20
CA ALA A 629 -9.44 11.80 11.29
C ALA A 629 -8.06 11.16 11.07
N PRO A 630 -6.96 11.86 11.40
CA PRO A 630 -5.63 11.25 11.37
C PRO A 630 -5.63 9.96 12.20
N THR A 631 -4.97 8.92 11.72
CA THR A 631 -4.81 7.69 12.51
C THR A 631 -3.85 7.91 13.68
N SER A 632 -3.95 7.09 14.72
CA SER A 632 -2.98 7.10 15.82
C SER A 632 -1.55 6.89 15.30
N GLY A 633 -1.36 6.08 14.25
CA GLY A 633 -0.10 5.89 13.56
C GLY A 633 0.41 7.16 12.86
N GLN A 634 -0.42 7.83 12.04
CA GLN A 634 -0.04 9.08 11.36
C GLN A 634 0.33 10.19 12.36
N ALA A 635 -0.34 10.24 13.50
CA ALA A 635 -0.08 11.24 14.54
C ALA A 635 1.20 11.00 15.34
N SER A 636 1.71 9.75 15.40
CA SER A 636 2.78 9.35 16.34
C SER A 636 4.01 8.73 15.70
N ILE A 637 3.98 8.41 14.41
CA ILE A 637 5.04 7.66 13.76
C ILE A 637 6.39 8.37 13.75
N THR A 638 7.44 7.64 14.06
CA THR A 638 8.82 7.97 13.75
C THR A 638 9.36 6.94 12.78
N ASN A 639 9.83 7.38 11.62
CA ASN A 639 10.43 6.53 10.60
C ASN A 639 11.66 7.21 10.00
N VAL A 640 12.72 6.47 9.72
CA VAL A 640 13.91 6.95 9.02
C VAL A 640 14.22 6.01 7.87
N THR A 641 14.28 6.57 6.66
CA THR A 641 14.61 5.85 5.44
C THR A 641 15.82 6.48 4.74
N THR A 642 16.64 5.67 4.08
CA THR A 642 17.75 6.18 3.28
C THR A 642 17.27 6.45 1.86
N GLN A 643 17.22 7.71 1.47
CA GLN A 643 16.81 8.14 0.13
C GLN A 643 17.97 8.67 -0.69
N ASN A 644 17.87 8.55 -2.01
CA ASN A 644 18.81 9.19 -2.93
C ASN A 644 18.34 10.62 -3.25
N VAL A 645 18.92 11.59 -2.58
CA VAL A 645 18.64 13.01 -2.83
C VAL A 645 19.75 13.57 -3.71
N ASN A 646 19.47 13.83 -4.97
CA ASN A 646 20.42 14.37 -5.94
C ASN A 646 21.73 13.54 -6.05
N GLY A 647 21.61 12.22 -6.07
CA GLY A 647 22.77 11.32 -6.17
C GLY A 647 23.48 11.04 -4.84
N VAL A 648 23.02 11.58 -3.72
CA VAL A 648 23.55 11.37 -2.37
C VAL A 648 22.57 10.54 -1.56
N LEU A 649 23.01 9.43 -0.98
CA LEU A 649 22.25 8.70 0.02
C LEU A 649 22.16 9.56 1.28
N SER A 650 20.95 9.87 1.70
CA SER A 650 20.65 10.77 2.80
C SER A 650 19.54 10.18 3.65
N ASP A 651 19.73 10.14 4.95
CA ASP A 651 18.68 9.72 5.86
C ASP A 651 17.62 10.81 5.95
N GLN A 652 16.40 10.44 5.61
CA GLN A 652 15.21 11.25 5.72
C GLN A 652 14.26 10.63 6.73
N GLY A 653 13.68 11.46 7.60
CA GLY A 653 12.77 11.00 8.63
C GLY A 653 11.34 11.48 8.43
N THR A 654 10.42 10.78 9.04
CA THR A 654 9.09 11.28 9.40
C THR A 654 9.03 11.33 10.91
N LEU A 655 8.68 12.47 11.47
CA LEU A 655 8.63 12.71 12.92
C LEU A 655 7.23 13.21 13.32
N PRO A 656 6.69 12.78 14.48
CA PRO A 656 5.42 13.31 14.96
C PRO A 656 5.54 14.80 15.29
N LEU A 657 4.53 15.61 14.96
CA LEU A 657 4.45 17.01 15.42
C LEU A 657 4.47 17.14 16.94
N THR A 658 4.02 16.12 17.67
CA THR A 658 3.99 16.08 19.13
C THR A 658 5.33 15.77 19.76
N SER A 659 6.30 15.24 19.00
CA SER A 659 7.67 14.97 19.51
C SER A 659 8.46 16.25 19.72
N ALA A 660 9.49 16.22 20.57
CA ALA A 660 10.41 17.36 20.80
C ALA A 660 11.05 17.84 19.50
N ALA A 661 11.51 16.91 18.65
CA ALA A 661 12.08 17.24 17.34
C ALA A 661 11.01 17.83 16.38
N GLY A 662 9.79 17.31 16.40
CA GLY A 662 8.68 17.84 15.61
C GLY A 662 8.26 19.24 16.04
N GLN A 663 8.21 19.52 17.35
CA GLN A 663 7.90 20.86 17.88
C GLN A 663 8.95 21.89 17.50
N LEU A 664 10.23 21.52 17.66
CA LEU A 664 11.36 22.37 17.28
C LEU A 664 11.32 22.72 15.78
N ALA A 665 10.99 21.74 14.95
CA ALA A 665 10.85 21.96 13.53
C ALA A 665 9.61 22.77 13.16
N ALA A 666 8.50 22.58 13.86
CA ALA A 666 7.30 23.37 13.67
C ALA A 666 7.55 24.87 13.99
N ASP A 667 8.32 25.16 15.05
CA ASP A 667 8.75 26.53 15.38
C ASP A 667 9.61 27.15 14.25
N PHE A 668 10.52 26.36 13.69
CA PHE A 668 11.34 26.80 12.55
C PHE A 668 10.48 27.07 11.31
N VAL A 669 9.57 26.15 10.95
CA VAL A 669 8.66 26.32 9.81
C VAL A 669 7.75 27.53 9.99
N GLU A 670 7.22 27.76 11.20
CA GLU A 670 6.43 28.94 11.53
C GLU A 670 7.24 30.24 11.34
N SER A 671 8.50 30.25 11.73
CA SER A 671 9.37 31.42 11.54
C SER A 671 9.63 31.75 10.07
N GLU A 672 9.72 30.74 9.21
CA GLU A 672 9.99 30.88 7.77
C GLU A 672 8.72 31.15 6.95
N SER A 673 7.59 30.52 7.32
CA SER A 673 6.33 30.57 6.54
C SER A 673 5.27 31.49 7.12
N GLY A 674 5.39 31.89 8.38
CA GLY A 674 4.37 32.64 9.12
C GLY A 674 3.18 31.77 9.58
N VAL A 675 3.20 30.46 9.35
CA VAL A 675 2.11 29.53 9.72
C VAL A 675 2.71 28.30 10.41
N ARG A 676 2.21 27.99 11.60
CA ARG A 676 2.60 26.77 12.32
C ARG A 676 1.93 25.55 11.71
N PRO A 677 2.68 24.49 11.38
CA PRO A 677 2.10 23.22 10.94
C PRO A 677 1.17 22.64 11.98
N SER A 678 0.06 22.06 11.53
CA SER A 678 -0.91 21.37 12.39
C SER A 678 -1.40 20.10 11.71
N LEU A 679 -1.90 19.17 12.51
CA LEU A 679 -2.55 17.95 12.07
C LEU A 679 -3.96 17.89 12.65
N GLY A 680 -4.96 17.78 11.79
CA GLY A 680 -6.39 17.72 12.12
C GLY A 680 -7.16 16.88 11.11
N THR A 681 -8.48 16.92 11.17
CA THR A 681 -9.34 16.16 10.26
C THR A 681 -9.29 16.67 8.81
N GLU A 682 -9.51 15.76 7.86
CA GLU A 682 -9.91 16.10 6.48
C GLU A 682 -11.43 16.25 6.44
N ASP A 683 -11.93 17.19 5.65
CA ASP A 683 -13.37 17.37 5.42
C ASP A 683 -13.73 17.19 3.94
N ALA A 684 -14.88 16.56 3.68
CA ALA A 684 -15.38 16.33 2.32
C ALA A 684 -16.81 16.85 2.13
N ASP A 685 -17.07 17.40 0.94
CA ASP A 685 -18.41 17.75 0.42
C ASP A 685 -18.63 17.01 -0.90
N ASN A 686 -19.57 16.08 -0.91
CA ASN A 686 -19.84 15.15 -1.99
C ASN A 686 -21.24 15.40 -2.56
N TYR A 687 -21.37 15.29 -3.89
CA TYR A 687 -22.69 15.16 -4.52
C TYR A 687 -22.63 14.20 -5.70
N SER A 688 -23.71 13.48 -5.90
CA SER A 688 -23.88 12.53 -6.98
C SER A 688 -25.25 12.67 -7.64
N PHE A 689 -25.31 12.28 -8.91
CA PHE A 689 -26.53 12.20 -9.69
C PHE A 689 -26.43 11.03 -10.65
N GLY A 690 -27.46 10.17 -10.71
CA GLY A 690 -27.44 8.98 -11.52
C GLY A 690 -28.77 8.62 -12.16
N ILE A 691 -28.65 7.74 -13.14
CA ILE A 691 -29.79 7.08 -13.77
C ILE A 691 -29.58 5.56 -13.72
N ALA A 692 -30.65 4.82 -13.48
CA ALA A 692 -30.69 3.36 -13.59
C ALA A 692 -31.78 2.97 -14.59
N VAL A 693 -31.45 2.05 -15.48
CA VAL A 693 -32.33 1.56 -16.53
C VAL A 693 -32.36 0.06 -16.52
N ASP A 694 -33.56 -0.51 -16.42
CA ASP A 694 -33.83 -1.94 -16.51
C ASP A 694 -34.89 -2.18 -17.56
N VAL A 695 -34.52 -2.85 -18.66
CA VAL A 695 -35.43 -3.16 -19.78
C VAL A 695 -35.17 -4.61 -20.23
N ASP A 696 -36.08 -5.49 -19.92
CA ASP A 696 -35.97 -6.92 -20.23
C ASP A 696 -34.58 -7.52 -19.78
N ALA A 697 -33.79 -7.94 -20.74
CA ALA A 697 -32.47 -8.54 -20.53
C ALA A 697 -31.32 -7.49 -20.39
N PHE A 698 -31.63 -6.19 -20.40
CA PHE A 698 -30.65 -5.11 -20.38
C PHE A 698 -30.78 -4.26 -19.12
N SER A 699 -29.72 -4.20 -18.32
CA SER A 699 -29.62 -3.36 -17.11
C SER A 699 -28.37 -2.50 -17.18
N PHE A 700 -28.48 -1.23 -16.83
CA PHE A 700 -27.30 -0.37 -16.62
C PHE A 700 -27.55 0.79 -15.67
N THR A 701 -26.48 1.29 -15.06
CA THR A 701 -26.43 2.54 -14.30
C THR A 701 -25.39 3.48 -14.87
N LEU A 702 -25.69 4.78 -14.83
CA LEU A 702 -24.75 5.85 -15.15
C LEU A 702 -24.81 6.90 -14.04
N ASP A 703 -23.70 7.08 -13.33
CA ASP A 703 -23.61 7.93 -12.15
C ASP A 703 -22.50 8.97 -12.30
N TYR A 704 -22.85 10.24 -12.19
CA TYR A 704 -21.91 11.35 -12.04
C TYR A 704 -21.63 11.57 -10.54
N TYR A 705 -20.37 11.87 -10.19
CA TYR A 705 -19.97 12.24 -8.85
C TYR A 705 -19.02 13.42 -8.85
N ASN A 706 -19.03 14.18 -7.75
CA ASN A 706 -18.03 15.19 -7.42
C ASN A 706 -17.72 15.13 -5.93
N ILE A 707 -16.44 15.01 -5.60
CA ILE A 707 -15.91 14.85 -4.25
C ILE A 707 -14.89 15.95 -4.03
N LYS A 708 -15.20 16.91 -3.18
CA LYS A 708 -14.27 17.96 -2.79
C LYS A 708 -13.73 17.66 -1.40
N VAL A 709 -12.42 17.41 -1.29
CA VAL A 709 -11.74 17.20 0.00
C VAL A 709 -10.90 18.41 0.30
N THR A 710 -11.04 18.96 1.51
CA THR A 710 -10.23 20.05 2.05
C THR A 710 -9.40 19.57 3.21
N ASP A 711 -8.31 20.27 3.49
CA ASP A 711 -7.42 19.98 4.60
C ASP A 711 -6.90 18.52 4.58
N ARG A 712 -6.50 18.03 3.39
CA ARG A 712 -6.02 16.66 3.21
C ARG A 712 -4.78 16.38 4.06
N ILE A 713 -4.83 15.26 4.78
CA ILE A 713 -3.71 14.73 5.56
C ILE A 713 -2.67 14.18 4.59
N ALA A 714 -1.45 14.69 4.70
CA ALA A 714 -0.34 14.23 3.89
C ALA A 714 0.99 14.49 4.59
N LEU A 715 2.02 13.81 4.08
CA LEU A 715 3.40 14.13 4.42
C LEU A 715 3.75 15.50 3.82
N GLY A 716 4.17 16.42 4.67
CA GLY A 716 4.60 17.77 4.30
C GLY A 716 5.92 17.80 3.53
N SER A 717 6.38 19.00 3.19
CA SER A 717 7.69 19.19 2.56
C SER A 717 8.84 18.88 3.53
N ASN A 718 9.99 18.51 2.97
CA ASN A 718 11.18 18.22 3.76
C ASN A 718 11.71 19.49 4.45
N VAL A 719 12.03 19.36 5.72
CA VAL A 719 12.69 20.37 6.56
C VAL A 719 14.14 19.95 6.75
N ASP A 720 15.09 20.86 6.52
CA ASP A 720 16.50 20.63 6.84
C ASP A 720 16.67 20.65 8.36
N PHE A 721 17.04 19.50 8.93
CA PHE A 721 17.06 19.33 10.38
C PHE A 721 18.15 20.16 11.05
N LYS A 722 19.31 20.28 10.40
CA LYS A 722 20.39 21.12 10.93
C LYS A 722 19.96 22.58 11.02
N SER A 723 19.26 23.09 10.01
CA SER A 723 18.73 24.47 10.03
C SER A 723 17.72 24.68 11.15
N ALA A 724 16.86 23.72 11.40
CA ALA A 724 15.90 23.78 12.50
C ALA A 724 16.61 23.78 13.87
N LEU A 725 17.65 22.96 14.06
CA LEU A 725 18.47 22.95 15.26
C LEU A 725 19.25 24.27 15.45
N GLN A 726 19.79 24.82 14.37
CA GLN A 726 20.47 26.13 14.42
C GLN A 726 19.50 27.27 14.78
N TYR A 727 18.26 27.22 14.31
CA TYR A 727 17.20 28.15 14.69
C TYR A 727 16.89 28.08 16.19
N ALA A 728 16.88 26.89 16.77
CA ALA A 728 16.63 26.68 18.20
C ALA A 728 17.79 27.13 19.09
N ASP A 729 19.01 27.31 18.54
CA ASP A 729 20.18 27.75 19.31
C ASP A 729 20.17 29.24 19.52
N THR A 730 19.79 29.65 20.73
CA THR A 730 19.83 31.08 21.15
C THR A 730 21.23 31.68 21.20
N ALA A 731 22.30 30.87 21.21
CA ALA A 731 23.70 31.30 21.21
C ALA A 731 24.25 31.54 19.80
N ASN A 732 23.42 31.33 18.73
CA ASN A 732 23.80 31.47 17.32
C ASN A 732 25.01 30.61 16.91
N GLY A 733 25.12 29.40 17.43
CA GLY A 733 26.15 28.43 17.04
C GLY A 733 26.01 28.05 15.54
N THR A 734 27.15 27.83 14.92
CA THR A 734 27.20 27.27 13.56
C THR A 734 27.73 25.84 13.67
N TYR A 735 26.96 24.86 13.20
CA TYR A 735 27.28 23.45 13.33
C TYR A 735 27.59 22.83 11.98
N ASN A 736 28.55 21.90 11.97
CA ASN A 736 28.90 21.17 10.74
C ASN A 736 27.99 19.97 10.50
N SER A 737 27.46 19.38 11.58
CA SER A 737 26.59 18.20 11.53
C SER A 737 25.39 18.33 12.48
N VAL A 738 24.39 17.49 12.29
CA VAL A 738 23.24 17.35 13.20
C VAL A 738 23.70 16.84 14.56
N GLY A 739 24.58 15.84 14.63
CA GLY A 739 25.11 15.30 15.89
C GLY A 739 25.89 16.36 16.70
N GLU A 740 26.67 17.23 16.03
CA GLU A 740 27.35 18.38 16.71
C GLU A 740 26.31 19.36 17.28
N ALA A 741 25.27 19.69 16.50
CA ALA A 741 24.20 20.60 16.95
C ALA A 741 23.44 20.01 18.15
N LEU A 742 23.02 18.75 18.08
CA LEU A 742 22.33 18.08 19.17
C LEU A 742 23.17 18.01 20.45
N THR A 743 24.46 17.73 20.31
CA THR A 743 25.38 17.70 21.45
C THR A 743 25.54 19.10 22.12
N ALA A 744 25.62 20.13 21.31
CA ALA A 744 25.74 21.50 21.80
C ALA A 744 24.46 22.00 22.49
N LEU A 745 23.28 21.70 21.88
CA LEU A 745 21.98 22.08 22.43
C LEU A 745 21.63 21.32 23.71
N ASP A 746 22.05 20.07 23.84
CA ASP A 746 21.94 19.31 25.09
C ASP A 746 22.85 19.90 26.18
N ALA A 747 24.10 20.19 25.84
CA ALA A 747 25.06 20.76 26.77
C ALA A 747 24.64 22.15 27.31
N ASN A 748 23.91 22.96 26.54
CA ASN A 748 23.38 24.26 26.96
C ASN A 748 21.97 24.18 27.55
N GLY A 749 21.35 22.98 27.59
CA GLY A 749 20.04 22.74 28.20
C GLY A 749 18.84 23.14 27.32
N THR A 750 19.05 23.41 26.02
CA THR A 750 17.96 23.73 25.09
C THR A 750 17.13 22.51 24.77
N ILE A 751 17.74 21.33 24.70
CA ILE A 751 17.05 20.05 24.43
C ILE A 751 17.44 18.98 25.46
N ASP A 752 16.63 17.94 25.60
CA ASP A 752 17.01 16.67 26.21
C ASP A 752 17.46 15.68 25.12
N ARG A 753 18.72 15.29 25.12
CA ARG A 753 19.32 14.40 24.12
C ARG A 753 18.60 13.07 23.98
N GLN A 754 17.96 12.59 25.05
CA GLN A 754 17.22 11.32 25.02
C GLN A 754 15.99 11.37 24.10
N GLU A 755 15.38 12.53 23.91
CA GLU A 755 14.24 12.71 23.02
C GLU A 755 14.64 12.72 21.53
N PHE A 756 15.94 12.86 21.23
CA PHE A 756 16.51 12.89 19.88
C PHE A 756 17.34 11.65 19.55
N LEU A 757 17.12 10.56 20.27
CA LEU A 757 17.85 9.32 20.05
C LEU A 757 17.60 8.75 18.64
N GLY A 758 18.68 8.38 17.94
CA GLY A 758 18.62 7.86 16.57
C GLY A 758 18.52 8.93 15.47
N LEU A 759 18.53 10.22 15.81
CA LEU A 759 18.42 11.35 14.85
C LEU A 759 19.75 12.01 14.51
N ASP A 760 20.87 11.49 14.97
CA ASP A 760 22.20 12.12 14.87
C ASP A 760 22.66 12.41 13.44
N ASP A 761 22.28 11.59 12.50
CA ASP A 761 22.65 11.71 11.08
C ASP A 761 21.46 12.08 10.18
N LEU A 762 20.32 12.38 10.78
CA LEU A 762 19.12 12.78 10.05
C LEU A 762 19.36 14.11 9.33
N LYS A 763 19.30 14.10 8.00
CA LYS A 763 19.53 15.31 7.20
C LYS A 763 18.28 16.13 7.02
N GLN A 764 17.19 15.46 6.69
CA GLN A 764 15.91 16.07 6.44
C GLN A 764 14.81 15.25 7.11
N PHE A 765 13.74 15.90 7.46
CA PHE A 765 12.54 15.20 7.92
C PHE A 765 11.28 15.94 7.49
N ARG A 766 10.18 15.27 7.62
CA ARG A 766 8.84 15.77 7.36
C ARG A 766 7.88 15.26 8.45
N PHE A 767 6.71 15.82 8.51
CA PHE A 767 5.66 15.42 9.42
C PHE A 767 4.32 15.43 8.70
N PHE A 768 3.34 14.73 9.25
CA PHE A 768 1.97 14.80 8.76
C PHE A 768 1.35 16.15 9.06
N THR A 769 0.69 16.73 8.05
CA THR A 769 -0.02 18.02 8.15
C THR A 769 -1.24 18.04 7.25
N ASN A 770 -2.17 18.95 7.52
CA ASN A 770 -3.24 19.30 6.60
C ASN A 770 -2.73 20.36 5.61
N SER A 771 -2.26 19.94 4.44
CA SER A 771 -1.46 20.82 3.57
C SER A 771 -2.14 21.23 2.27
N PHE A 772 -3.18 20.52 1.81
CA PHE A 772 -3.83 20.82 0.54
C PHE A 772 -5.27 20.31 0.46
N GLY A 773 -5.95 20.60 -0.64
CA GLY A 773 -7.26 20.05 -0.96
C GLY A 773 -7.32 19.57 -2.41
N THR A 774 -8.28 18.72 -2.71
CA THR A 774 -8.53 18.20 -4.06
C THR A 774 -9.99 18.30 -4.42
N ASN A 775 -10.27 18.35 -5.72
CA ASN A 775 -11.59 18.16 -6.29
C ASN A 775 -11.53 17.01 -7.29
N THR A 776 -12.24 15.93 -7.01
CA THR A 776 -12.33 14.74 -7.85
C THR A 776 -13.73 14.65 -8.42
N GLN A 777 -13.86 14.49 -9.73
CA GLN A 777 -15.13 14.32 -10.41
C GLN A 777 -15.07 13.22 -11.45
N GLY A 778 -16.20 12.59 -11.72
CA GLY A 778 -16.20 11.51 -12.68
C GLY A 778 -17.58 10.98 -13.04
N LEU A 779 -17.55 9.94 -13.88
CA LEU A 779 -18.71 9.18 -14.33
C LEU A 779 -18.43 7.69 -14.21
N ASP A 780 -19.34 6.97 -13.59
CA ASP A 780 -19.35 5.51 -13.54
C ASP A 780 -20.49 4.98 -14.45
N LEU A 781 -20.16 4.08 -15.36
CA LEU A 781 -21.10 3.34 -16.18
C LEU A 781 -20.92 1.85 -15.91
N VAL A 782 -21.96 1.18 -15.42
CA VAL A 782 -21.96 -0.25 -15.17
C VAL A 782 -23.23 -0.86 -15.73
N GLY A 783 -23.14 -2.03 -16.36
CA GLY A 783 -24.31 -2.70 -16.85
C GLY A 783 -24.05 -4.10 -17.38
N SER A 784 -25.17 -4.80 -17.67
CA SER A 784 -25.18 -6.14 -18.19
C SER A 784 -26.27 -6.35 -19.24
N VAL A 785 -26.06 -7.35 -20.10
CA VAL A 785 -27.04 -7.81 -21.08
C VAL A 785 -27.02 -9.33 -21.10
N ASP A 786 -28.16 -9.96 -20.84
CA ASP A 786 -28.34 -11.41 -20.92
C ASP A 786 -29.03 -11.81 -22.25
N LEU A 787 -28.44 -12.76 -22.95
CA LEU A 787 -28.85 -13.15 -24.28
C LEU A 787 -28.86 -14.69 -24.42
N ASP A 788 -29.96 -15.26 -24.89
CA ASP A 788 -29.98 -16.61 -25.38
C ASP A 788 -29.37 -16.64 -26.79
N ALA A 789 -28.15 -17.06 -26.93
CA ALA A 789 -27.43 -17.04 -28.20
C ALA A 789 -26.54 -18.28 -28.36
N MET A 790 -26.20 -18.63 -29.59
CA MET A 790 -25.24 -19.70 -29.94
C MET A 790 -25.50 -21.06 -29.27
N GLY A 791 -26.75 -21.36 -28.90
CA GLY A 791 -27.13 -22.62 -28.27
C GLY A 791 -26.85 -22.71 -26.78
N GLY A 792 -26.66 -21.58 -26.11
CA GLY A 792 -26.43 -21.44 -24.68
C GLY A 792 -26.77 -20.04 -24.17
N MET A 793 -26.51 -19.79 -22.91
CA MET A 793 -26.69 -18.49 -22.27
C MET A 793 -25.41 -17.64 -22.42
N SER A 794 -25.58 -16.40 -22.85
CA SER A 794 -24.51 -15.39 -22.95
C SER A 794 -24.83 -14.19 -22.07
N THR A 795 -23.88 -13.77 -21.26
CA THR A 795 -23.95 -12.52 -20.51
C THR A 795 -22.82 -11.59 -21.00
N LEU A 796 -23.16 -10.38 -21.40
CA LEU A 796 -22.22 -9.32 -21.69
C LEU A 796 -22.26 -8.31 -20.54
N THR A 797 -21.17 -8.17 -19.78
CA THR A 797 -21.03 -7.14 -18.75
C THR A 797 -20.09 -6.04 -19.24
N PHE A 798 -20.31 -4.81 -18.78
CA PHE A 798 -19.43 -3.71 -19.04
C PHE A 798 -19.38 -2.77 -17.84
N ALA A 799 -18.18 -2.28 -17.53
CA ALA A 799 -17.96 -1.33 -16.46
C ALA A 799 -16.88 -0.32 -16.87
N PHE A 800 -17.20 0.97 -16.80
CA PHE A 800 -16.29 2.05 -17.15
C PHE A 800 -16.33 3.15 -16.10
N ASN A 801 -15.16 3.69 -15.78
CA ASN A 801 -14.99 4.85 -14.94
C ASN A 801 -14.24 5.94 -15.73
N TYR A 802 -14.79 7.16 -15.72
CA TYR A 802 -14.05 8.36 -16.02
C TYR A 802 -13.80 9.10 -14.71
N ASN A 803 -12.55 9.43 -14.41
CA ASN A 803 -12.15 10.10 -13.18
C ASN A 803 -11.15 11.22 -13.47
N GLU A 804 -11.35 12.39 -12.89
CA GLU A 804 -10.45 13.53 -12.97
C GLU A 804 -10.29 14.16 -11.59
N THR A 805 -9.04 14.22 -11.09
CA THR A 805 -8.68 14.91 -9.84
C THR A 805 -7.93 16.19 -10.17
N LYS A 806 -8.24 17.29 -9.47
CA LYS A 806 -7.55 18.57 -9.57
C LYS A 806 -7.13 19.07 -8.20
N VAL A 807 -5.92 19.62 -8.13
CA VAL A 807 -5.40 20.33 -6.97
C VAL A 807 -5.49 21.83 -7.24
N PRO A 808 -6.28 22.61 -6.47
CA PRO A 808 -6.33 24.05 -6.63
C PRO A 808 -4.94 24.71 -6.51
N GLY A 809 -4.62 25.64 -7.41
CA GLY A 809 -3.28 26.23 -7.54
C GLY A 809 -2.72 26.91 -6.28
N GLN A 810 -3.59 27.31 -5.34
CA GLN A 810 -3.17 27.88 -4.06
C GLN A 810 -2.38 26.92 -3.17
N TYR A 811 -2.55 25.63 -3.39
CA TYR A 811 -1.87 24.58 -2.62
C TYR A 811 -0.55 24.13 -3.24
N VAL A 812 -0.18 24.66 -4.43
CA VAL A 812 1.01 24.24 -5.16
C VAL A 812 2.09 25.29 -5.08
N GLY A 813 3.30 24.90 -4.74
CA GLY A 813 4.44 25.81 -4.64
C GLY A 813 5.65 25.20 -3.95
N GLY A 814 6.61 26.04 -3.57
CA GLY A 814 7.84 25.65 -2.88
C GLY A 814 7.85 25.93 -1.37
N GLY A 815 6.72 26.34 -0.80
CA GLY A 815 6.61 26.60 0.65
C GLY A 815 6.45 25.31 1.45
N PHE A 816 6.81 25.34 2.73
CA PHE A 816 6.75 24.18 3.64
C PHE A 816 5.35 23.57 3.79
N LEU A 817 4.30 24.38 3.61
CA LEU A 817 2.90 23.97 3.71
C LEU A 817 2.20 23.90 2.33
N GLN A 818 2.97 23.69 1.29
CA GLN A 818 2.47 23.50 -0.07
C GLN A 818 3.01 22.20 -0.64
N ILE A 819 2.28 21.60 -1.56
CA ILE A 819 2.78 20.42 -2.29
C ILE A 819 3.59 20.86 -3.51
N GLY A 820 4.64 20.11 -3.81
CA GLY A 820 5.44 20.34 -5.02
C GLY A 820 4.72 19.87 -6.30
N GLU A 821 5.19 20.35 -7.46
CA GLU A 821 4.66 19.98 -8.78
C GLU A 821 4.65 18.46 -9.03
N GLY A 822 5.65 17.73 -8.52
CA GLY A 822 5.70 16.26 -8.63
C GLY A 822 4.52 15.60 -7.94
N ARG A 823 4.20 16.04 -6.71
CA ARG A 823 3.05 15.52 -5.95
C ARG A 823 1.72 15.90 -6.62
N ARG A 824 1.61 17.15 -7.13
CA ARG A 824 0.45 17.58 -7.90
C ARG A 824 0.23 16.68 -9.13
N SER A 825 1.29 16.44 -9.91
CA SER A 825 1.21 15.58 -11.10
C SER A 825 0.83 14.14 -10.72
N ALA A 826 1.32 13.62 -9.60
CA ALA A 826 0.92 12.29 -9.12
C ALA A 826 -0.59 12.23 -8.81
N LEU A 827 -1.15 13.26 -8.20
CA LEU A 827 -2.57 13.32 -7.87
C LEU A 827 -3.47 13.55 -9.10
N GLU A 828 -2.98 14.31 -10.10
CA GLU A 828 -3.78 14.71 -11.25
C GLU A 828 -3.64 13.81 -12.48
N ASP A 829 -2.46 13.19 -12.70
CA ASP A 829 -2.11 12.59 -13.99
C ASP A 829 -1.61 11.12 -13.89
N GLN A 830 -1.32 10.60 -12.69
CA GLN A 830 -0.71 9.27 -12.53
C GLN A 830 -1.68 8.15 -12.92
N LEU A 831 -2.94 8.25 -12.56
CA LEU A 831 -3.97 7.29 -12.95
C LEU A 831 -4.58 7.67 -14.30
N PRO A 832 -4.97 6.69 -15.15
CA PRO A 832 -5.69 6.98 -16.38
C PRO A 832 -7.07 7.58 -16.07
N ASN A 833 -7.42 8.65 -16.79
CA ASN A 833 -8.73 9.28 -16.63
C ASN A 833 -9.88 8.36 -17.05
N ILE A 834 -9.65 7.40 -17.93
CA ILE A 834 -10.65 6.42 -18.37
C ILE A 834 -10.08 5.03 -18.14
N LYS A 835 -10.84 4.25 -17.42
CA LYS A 835 -10.57 2.83 -17.18
C LYS A 835 -11.87 2.05 -17.28
N GLY A 836 -11.81 0.84 -17.80
CA GLY A 836 -13.01 0.02 -17.89
C GLY A 836 -12.76 -1.35 -18.46
N ASN A 837 -13.78 -2.17 -18.40
CA ASN A 837 -13.77 -3.50 -18.99
C ASN A 837 -15.07 -3.81 -19.71
N ILE A 838 -14.97 -4.77 -20.62
CA ILE A 838 -16.11 -5.46 -21.24
C ILE A 838 -15.81 -6.95 -21.14
N ALA A 839 -16.71 -7.72 -20.54
CA ALA A 839 -16.57 -9.16 -20.44
C ALA A 839 -17.77 -9.87 -21.08
N TRP A 840 -17.49 -10.89 -21.87
CA TRP A 840 -18.47 -11.79 -22.45
C TRP A 840 -18.28 -13.17 -21.84
N SER A 841 -19.33 -13.65 -21.14
CA SER A 841 -19.43 -14.99 -20.62
C SER A 841 -20.45 -15.77 -21.44
N HIS A 842 -20.11 -17.00 -21.85
CA HIS A 842 -20.98 -17.86 -22.59
C HIS A 842 -20.93 -19.30 -22.07
N THR A 843 -22.09 -19.85 -21.71
CA THR A 843 -22.21 -21.20 -21.22
C THR A 843 -23.02 -22.04 -22.22
N ALA A 844 -22.38 -23.09 -22.80
CA ALA A 844 -22.98 -24.03 -23.71
C ALA A 844 -22.68 -25.47 -23.26
N GLY A 845 -23.69 -26.18 -22.78
CA GLY A 845 -23.52 -27.50 -22.18
C GLY A 845 -22.59 -27.44 -20.98
N ASN A 846 -21.52 -28.23 -21.00
CA ASN A 846 -20.54 -28.28 -19.90
C ASN A 846 -19.40 -27.27 -20.03
N LEU A 847 -19.35 -26.44 -21.05
CA LEU A 847 -18.29 -25.50 -21.30
C LEU A 847 -18.78 -24.06 -21.06
N ARG A 848 -18.07 -23.34 -20.17
CA ARG A 848 -18.19 -21.90 -20.00
C ARG A 848 -16.94 -21.22 -20.55
N THR A 849 -17.12 -20.19 -21.34
CA THR A 849 -16.07 -19.38 -21.93
C THR A 849 -16.22 -17.95 -21.42
N LEU A 850 -15.17 -17.35 -20.89
CA LEU A 850 -15.12 -15.95 -20.52
C LEU A 850 -14.01 -15.26 -21.34
N ILE A 851 -14.36 -14.17 -22.00
CA ILE A 851 -13.41 -13.26 -22.65
C ILE A 851 -13.63 -11.88 -22.07
N ARG A 852 -12.56 -11.26 -21.55
CA ARG A 852 -12.61 -9.91 -20.98
C ARG A 852 -11.59 -9.01 -21.67
N ALA A 853 -12.02 -7.81 -22.05
CA ALA A 853 -11.15 -6.74 -22.52
C ALA A 853 -11.05 -5.66 -21.46
N ASN A 854 -9.86 -5.43 -20.92
CA ASN A 854 -9.54 -4.41 -19.91
C ASN A 854 -8.87 -3.23 -20.61
N TYR A 855 -9.48 -2.05 -20.58
CA TYR A 855 -8.97 -0.82 -21.16
C TYR A 855 -8.43 0.12 -20.10
N TYR A 856 -7.22 0.60 -20.32
CA TYR A 856 -6.56 1.64 -19.55
C TYR A 856 -6.22 2.80 -20.47
N GLY A 857 -6.77 3.98 -20.20
CA GLY A 857 -6.49 5.18 -20.97
C GLY A 857 -5.04 5.67 -20.81
N PRO A 858 -4.65 6.75 -21.50
CA PRO A 858 -3.33 7.37 -21.31
C PRO A 858 -3.15 7.80 -19.86
N TRP A 859 -1.91 7.67 -19.37
CA TRP A 859 -1.53 7.98 -18.00
C TRP A 859 -0.11 8.55 -17.94
N ARG A 860 0.32 9.00 -16.76
CA ARG A 860 1.65 9.57 -16.59
C ARG A 860 2.44 8.77 -15.55
N SER A 861 3.60 8.24 -15.94
CA SER A 861 4.58 7.78 -14.97
C SER A 861 5.23 9.00 -14.30
N THR A 862 4.81 9.28 -13.07
CA THR A 862 5.31 10.43 -12.30
C THR A 862 6.68 10.15 -11.70
N SER A 863 6.96 8.91 -11.33
CA SER A 863 8.25 8.43 -10.85
C SER A 863 9.34 8.52 -11.92
N ASN A 864 8.97 8.37 -13.20
CA ASN A 864 9.90 8.37 -14.34
C ASN A 864 9.74 9.58 -15.27
N GLY A 865 8.74 10.43 -15.05
CA GLY A 865 8.58 11.72 -15.73
C GLY A 865 8.15 11.66 -17.19
N TYR A 866 7.44 10.61 -17.64
CA TYR A 866 6.95 10.52 -19.04
C TYR A 866 5.46 10.13 -19.12
N ASN A 867 4.85 10.42 -20.27
CA ASN A 867 3.46 10.02 -20.55
C ASN A 867 3.47 8.66 -21.25
N ALA A 868 2.58 7.78 -20.82
CA ALA A 868 2.36 6.47 -21.39
C ALA A 868 1.07 6.46 -22.22
N ASP A 869 1.05 5.63 -23.26
CA ASP A 869 -0.10 5.47 -24.15
C ASP A 869 -1.18 4.57 -23.52
N ALA A 870 -2.38 4.60 -24.10
CA ALA A 870 -3.48 3.73 -23.70
C ALA A 870 -3.18 2.26 -24.06
N THR A 871 -3.60 1.34 -23.20
CA THR A 871 -3.40 -0.10 -23.37
C THR A 871 -4.71 -0.85 -23.21
N THR A 872 -4.90 -1.92 -24.02
CA THR A 872 -6.01 -2.86 -23.86
C THR A 872 -5.44 -4.26 -23.67
N MET A 873 -5.80 -4.92 -22.58
CA MET A 873 -5.44 -6.30 -22.30
C MET A 873 -6.64 -7.22 -22.48
N ILE A 874 -6.40 -8.42 -22.97
CA ILE A 874 -7.45 -9.44 -23.18
C ILE A 874 -7.17 -10.61 -22.27
N ASP A 875 -8.16 -11.00 -21.47
CA ASP A 875 -8.16 -12.22 -20.66
C ASP A 875 -9.05 -13.29 -21.32
N LEU A 876 -8.69 -14.55 -21.16
CA LEU A 876 -9.43 -15.70 -21.64
C LEU A 876 -9.52 -16.76 -20.53
N GLN A 877 -10.73 -17.29 -20.31
CA GLN A 877 -10.94 -18.43 -19.43
C GLN A 877 -11.85 -19.46 -20.11
N LEU A 878 -11.49 -20.71 -19.97
CA LEU A 878 -12.26 -21.87 -20.38
C LEU A 878 -12.49 -22.76 -19.16
N ALA A 879 -13.74 -22.86 -18.72
CA ALA A 879 -14.14 -23.69 -17.59
C ALA A 879 -14.97 -24.87 -18.11
N TYR A 880 -14.58 -26.08 -17.78
CA TYR A 880 -15.23 -27.30 -18.20
C TYR A 880 -15.76 -28.11 -17.02
N GLN A 881 -17.07 -28.30 -16.95
CA GLN A 881 -17.72 -29.13 -15.95
C GLN A 881 -17.51 -30.60 -16.32
N VAL A 882 -16.58 -31.28 -15.65
CA VAL A 882 -16.24 -32.70 -15.92
C VAL A 882 -17.37 -33.63 -15.46
N ASN A 883 -17.92 -33.34 -14.29
CA ASN A 883 -19.09 -33.98 -13.70
C ASN A 883 -19.75 -33.03 -12.69
N GLU A 884 -20.81 -33.46 -12.02
CA GLU A 884 -21.56 -32.63 -11.06
C GLU A 884 -20.73 -31.98 -9.96
N ASN A 885 -19.58 -32.57 -9.62
CA ASN A 885 -18.73 -32.14 -8.51
C ASN A 885 -17.41 -31.46 -8.95
N LEU A 886 -16.94 -31.71 -10.18
CA LEU A 886 -15.60 -31.29 -10.62
C LEU A 886 -15.66 -30.37 -11.82
N GLU A 887 -15.14 -29.17 -11.66
CA GLU A 887 -14.83 -28.21 -12.73
C GLU A 887 -13.32 -28.08 -12.90
N VAL A 888 -12.86 -27.99 -14.15
CA VAL A 888 -11.47 -27.70 -14.50
C VAL A 888 -11.44 -26.44 -15.35
N VAL A 889 -10.60 -25.51 -14.95
CA VAL A 889 -10.46 -24.19 -15.60
C VAL A 889 -9.05 -24.03 -16.13
N VAL A 890 -8.92 -23.58 -17.36
CA VAL A 890 -7.67 -23.12 -17.98
C VAL A 890 -7.87 -21.67 -18.38
N GLY A 891 -6.97 -20.80 -17.97
CA GLY A 891 -7.09 -19.39 -18.31
C GLY A 891 -5.75 -18.74 -18.60
N ALA A 892 -5.82 -17.57 -19.21
CA ALA A 892 -4.71 -16.64 -19.41
C ALA A 892 -5.18 -15.23 -19.09
N ASP A 893 -4.39 -14.54 -18.29
CA ASP A 893 -4.51 -13.13 -18.04
C ASP A 893 -3.55 -12.40 -18.97
N ASN A 894 -4.00 -11.30 -19.58
CA ASN A 894 -3.23 -10.58 -20.59
C ASN A 894 -2.68 -11.52 -21.69
N LEU A 895 -3.60 -12.21 -22.36
CA LEU A 895 -3.33 -13.27 -23.35
C LEU A 895 -2.32 -12.88 -24.45
N PHE A 896 -2.27 -11.60 -24.78
CA PHE A 896 -1.38 -11.08 -25.84
C PHE A 896 -0.05 -10.54 -25.33
N ASP A 897 0.25 -10.73 -24.03
CA ASP A 897 1.54 -10.38 -23.41
C ASP A 897 1.89 -8.89 -23.52
N GLU A 898 0.88 -8.02 -23.32
CA GLU A 898 1.06 -6.57 -23.36
C GLU A 898 1.84 -6.07 -22.13
N TYR A 899 2.75 -5.13 -22.37
CA TYR A 899 3.55 -4.47 -21.34
C TYR A 899 3.35 -2.95 -21.38
N PRO A 900 3.60 -2.23 -20.28
CA PRO A 900 3.72 -0.78 -20.34
C PRO A 900 4.94 -0.36 -21.15
N ASP A 901 4.97 0.90 -21.56
CA ASP A 901 6.13 1.46 -22.22
C ASP A 901 7.40 1.33 -21.36
N LYS A 902 8.53 1.00 -21.99
CA LYS A 902 9.79 0.85 -21.26
C LYS A 902 10.24 2.17 -20.68
N ASN A 903 10.64 2.15 -19.41
CA ASN A 903 11.16 3.31 -18.70
C ASN A 903 12.34 3.93 -19.47
N PRO A 904 12.26 5.22 -19.89
CA PRO A 904 13.37 5.90 -20.55
C PRO A 904 14.65 5.95 -19.70
N GLY A 905 14.50 6.04 -18.37
CA GLY A 905 15.59 6.07 -17.38
C GLY A 905 16.15 4.72 -16.97
N ARG A 906 15.69 3.61 -17.56
CA ARG A 906 16.01 2.24 -17.15
C ARG A 906 17.51 1.92 -17.03
N GLY A 907 18.33 2.54 -17.85
CA GLY A 907 19.78 2.36 -17.77
C GLY A 907 20.41 2.92 -16.50
N GLY A 908 19.81 3.92 -15.89
CA GLY A 908 20.22 4.51 -14.61
C GLY A 908 19.62 3.79 -13.42
N SER A 909 18.30 3.59 -13.44
CA SER A 909 17.55 3.00 -12.32
C SER A 909 17.61 1.47 -12.28
N GLY A 910 17.78 0.81 -13.43
CA GLY A 910 17.63 -0.63 -13.56
C GLY A 910 16.18 -1.12 -13.60
N GLN A 911 15.21 -0.23 -13.65
CA GLN A 911 13.77 -0.51 -13.76
C GLN A 911 13.39 -0.59 -15.23
N LEU A 912 13.01 -1.77 -15.73
CA LEU A 912 12.67 -1.93 -17.15
C LEU A 912 11.38 -1.20 -17.52
N TYR A 913 10.40 -1.22 -16.64
CA TYR A 913 9.09 -0.61 -16.78
C TYR A 913 8.83 0.38 -15.63
N PRO A 914 7.82 1.25 -15.70
CA PRO A 914 7.43 2.11 -14.59
C PRO A 914 6.74 1.33 -13.47
N GLU A 915 7.05 1.68 -12.23
CA GLU A 915 6.44 1.07 -11.04
C GLU A 915 4.97 1.49 -10.82
N ASP A 916 4.62 2.66 -11.33
CA ASP A 916 3.30 3.27 -11.23
C ASP A 916 2.36 2.90 -12.40
N SER A 917 2.65 1.83 -13.12
CA SER A 917 1.76 1.29 -14.16
C SER A 917 0.41 0.85 -13.56
N PRO A 918 -0.73 1.32 -14.09
CA PRO A 918 -2.06 1.01 -13.57
C PRO A 918 -2.49 -0.45 -13.82
N PHE A 919 -1.78 -1.17 -14.69
CA PHE A 919 -2.04 -2.57 -15.04
C PHE A 919 -0.86 -3.52 -14.75
N GLY A 920 0.13 -3.04 -14.01
CA GLY A 920 1.32 -3.83 -13.70
C GLY A 920 2.36 -3.85 -14.82
N PHE A 921 3.34 -4.74 -14.70
CA PHE A 921 4.51 -4.80 -15.59
C PHE A 921 5.03 -6.23 -15.84
N ASN A 922 4.27 -7.25 -15.46
CA ASN A 922 4.71 -8.65 -15.58
C ASN A 922 4.47 -9.29 -16.94
N GLY A 923 3.68 -8.64 -17.82
CA GLY A 923 3.22 -9.24 -19.06
C GLY A 923 2.07 -10.23 -18.81
N GLY A 924 1.89 -11.18 -19.72
CA GLY A 924 0.85 -12.19 -19.66
C GLY A 924 1.18 -13.35 -18.70
N SER A 925 0.14 -14.03 -18.25
CA SER A 925 0.25 -15.24 -17.41
C SER A 925 -0.78 -16.27 -17.79
N TRP A 926 -0.53 -17.53 -17.46
CA TRP A 926 -1.48 -18.61 -17.61
C TRP A 926 -1.72 -19.32 -16.29
N TYR A 927 -2.87 -20.00 -16.17
CA TYR A 927 -3.19 -20.81 -14.99
C TYR A 927 -4.05 -22.02 -15.31
N LEU A 928 -3.94 -23.00 -14.43
CA LEU A 928 -4.78 -24.18 -14.35
C LEU A 928 -5.45 -24.20 -12.97
N GLN A 929 -6.76 -24.37 -12.92
CA GLN A 929 -7.51 -24.44 -11.68
C GLN A 929 -8.42 -25.68 -11.69
N GLY A 930 -8.51 -26.35 -10.57
CA GLY A 930 -9.50 -27.38 -10.29
C GLY A 930 -10.42 -26.91 -9.18
N ARG A 931 -11.73 -27.05 -9.37
CA ARG A 931 -12.76 -26.77 -8.36
C ARG A 931 -13.53 -28.05 -8.11
N TYR A 932 -13.59 -28.45 -6.85
CA TYR A 932 -14.37 -29.60 -6.43
C TYR A 932 -15.39 -29.19 -5.38
N SER A 933 -16.67 -29.45 -5.65
CA SER A 933 -17.79 -29.11 -4.75
C SER A 933 -18.52 -30.40 -4.37
N PHE A 934 -18.86 -30.54 -3.09
CA PHE A 934 -19.47 -31.77 -2.53
C PHE A 934 -20.66 -31.43 -1.62
#